data_e1c2110341bf64ac125910bc3110a43e
#
_entry.id   e1c2110341bf64ac125910bc3110a43e
#
_cell.length_a   1.000
_cell.length_b   1.000
_cell.length_c   1.000
_cell.angle_alpha   90.00
_cell.angle_beta   90.00
_cell.angle_gamma   90.00
#
_symmetry.space_group_name_H-M   'P 1'
#
loop_
_entity.id
_entity.type
_entity.pdbx_description
1 polymer ?
#
loop_
_entity_poly.entity_id
_entity_poly.type
_entity_poly.pdbx_seq_one_letter_code
_entity_poly.pdbx_strand_id
1 'polypeptide(L)'
;MFRQILTSLRALRQRGRAAREMDDELAFHVEMETRANIEAGLPPAEARRRALRDLGGFDQTKEAIRDVRMTWLDSLSQDVRYAARTLGRRPGATAAAAAMLGLGIGITTAMFTIVDALILRPVPLHNPDELAFVYMGNDRGGRTAVAPAVLHAWQESVAFAGAESAVPDTALVDVNGAVVARGIARVTPGLFELLGGVRPIRGRLFDESEVRAGTNDRVLLSEDLWRTLYQADPAIVGRPVSIDGEPLVVVGVLPADFRFPSWDTVIWRAVDFEATPASKANELPRVYVRFASNVPGPDALRIATDAARAADTANAELHLRVKPLAGLVLDPYYQRAVPLLGGGVILVFLVLCANVSSLLLARWTTRRREFSMRSALGASRGRLIRQAFVESSALGMIGVVAGVAIAWMLVSLSRTFLPEAFLLRTLNPLNIDARALAVTSVSGIAATVMAGLLPAWIGTRADFSGSLRVTERSGTETRAARGVTRALLVAEVALACTLLVGATLLVRSFINLAHAERGLDVDGVLVTSLSLGPPAFPDRAARQTAARLIEERVRRLPGVQHVAWSYGLPPDGGAISFGKWQSDAPGNPVVDMNVDRYRVGPEFFELYNIPLLRGRTFEPSDGQGSVVIGERLARTLWPGQEPIGRIFRFQEERFEVVGLVREIHHPSLDATIDRPEFYEPFAGVGSYAMMSIRCGATCPNTAFIRQQVLATHSAVRVVTAQALEDVYIEQLARPRAAAALGFAFAGVAVLAAAGGLFSVLSYAVGRRRREFGIRTALGASPDQIRRLVLRDGFVVAGWGVAIGCVAAWSLGRALVSLQYGVTTSDPLTWTIVFGVLGLTTLASSWRPARQAMR
;
A
#
# COMPACT_ATOMS: atom_id res chain seq x y z
N MET A 1 36.84 17.91 -11.02
CA MET A 1 35.66 18.57 -10.47
C MET A 1 35.92 19.18 -9.08
N PHE A 2 36.38 18.44 -8.06
CA PHE A 2 36.67 18.97 -6.71
C PHE A 2 37.74 20.09 -6.67
N ARG A 3 38.81 20.00 -7.48
CA ARG A 3 39.82 21.05 -7.62
C ARG A 3 39.26 22.34 -8.23
N GLN A 4 38.31 22.25 -9.17
CA GLN A 4 37.67 23.43 -9.77
C GLN A 4 36.73 24.13 -8.78
N ILE A 5 36.05 23.39 -7.88
CA ILE A 5 35.19 23.93 -6.82
C ILE A 5 36.02 24.67 -5.77
N LEU A 6 37.17 24.14 -5.37
CA LEU A 6 38.09 24.75 -4.41
C LEU A 6 38.74 26.01 -4.96
N THR A 7 39.15 26.04 -6.25
CA THR A 7 39.66 27.23 -6.92
C THR A 7 38.61 28.32 -7.05
N SER A 8 37.35 27.93 -7.32
CA SER A 8 36.22 28.88 -7.42
C SER A 8 35.82 29.46 -6.06
N LEU A 9 35.93 28.72 -4.97
CA LEU A 9 35.69 29.18 -3.60
C LEU A 9 36.81 30.17 -3.13
N ARG A 10 38.07 29.93 -3.52
CA ARG A 10 39.18 30.88 -3.28
C ARG A 10 39.00 32.18 -4.07
N ALA A 11 38.54 32.11 -5.32
CA ALA A 11 38.26 33.30 -6.15
C ALA A 11 37.11 34.16 -5.56
N LEU A 12 36.13 33.56 -4.91
CA LEU A 12 35.04 34.26 -4.21
C LEU A 12 35.57 35.14 -3.03
N ARG A 13 36.62 34.67 -2.34
CA ARG A 13 37.16 35.34 -1.17
C ARG A 13 38.07 36.52 -1.56
N GLN A 14 38.54 36.57 -2.83
CA GLN A 14 39.47 37.61 -3.32
C GLN A 14 38.83 38.61 -4.29
N ARG A 15 37.48 38.68 -4.38
CA ARG A 15 36.70 39.51 -5.32
C ARG A 15 37.08 40.99 -5.33
N GLY A 16 37.27 41.56 -4.15
CA GLY A 16 37.61 42.99 -4.04
C GLY A 16 39.01 43.33 -4.54
N ARG A 17 39.91 42.35 -4.55
CA ARG A 17 41.27 42.50 -5.04
C ARG A 17 41.36 42.36 -6.55
N ALA A 18 40.71 41.32 -7.10
CA ALA A 18 40.66 41.09 -8.54
C ALA A 18 39.92 42.21 -9.34
N ALA A 19 38.92 42.83 -8.75
CA ALA A 19 38.24 43.98 -9.37
C ALA A 19 39.09 45.23 -9.41
N ARG A 20 39.88 45.49 -8.36
CA ARG A 20 40.85 46.62 -8.34
C ARG A 20 41.99 46.40 -9.31
N GLU A 21 42.56 45.18 -9.31
CA GLU A 21 43.63 44.82 -10.26
C GLU A 21 43.20 44.99 -11.72
N MET A 22 41.93 44.67 -12.05
CA MET A 22 41.37 44.86 -13.39
C MET A 22 41.12 46.35 -13.73
N ASP A 23 40.70 47.16 -12.77
CA ASP A 23 40.52 48.59 -12.96
C ASP A 23 41.85 49.29 -13.19
N ASP A 24 42.89 48.86 -12.46
CA ASP A 24 44.26 49.36 -12.58
C ASP A 24 44.88 48.93 -13.93
N GLU A 25 44.63 47.65 -14.38
CA GLU A 25 45.17 47.14 -15.65
C GLU A 25 44.55 47.86 -16.87
N LEU A 26 43.23 48.07 -16.86
CA LEU A 26 42.53 48.83 -17.91
C LEU A 26 42.94 50.29 -17.91
N ALA A 27 43.08 50.91 -16.77
CA ALA A 27 43.56 52.29 -16.66
C ALA A 27 45.00 52.44 -17.20
N PHE A 28 45.86 51.46 -16.89
CA PHE A 28 47.23 51.42 -17.39
C PHE A 28 47.25 51.29 -18.93
N HIS A 29 46.42 50.41 -19.51
CA HIS A 29 46.34 50.28 -20.96
C HIS A 29 45.86 51.57 -21.66
N VAL A 30 44.83 52.24 -21.13
CA VAL A 30 44.33 53.52 -21.66
C VAL A 30 45.41 54.58 -21.54
N GLU A 31 46.20 54.61 -20.46
CA GLU A 31 47.26 55.55 -20.28
C GLU A 31 48.44 55.31 -21.25
N MET A 32 48.83 54.04 -21.46
CA MET A 32 49.86 53.68 -22.43
C MET A 32 49.48 54.08 -23.84
N GLU A 33 48.25 53.72 -24.29
CA GLU A 33 47.71 54.06 -25.63
C GLU A 33 47.54 55.56 -25.81
N THR A 34 47.18 56.28 -24.74
CA THR A 34 47.14 57.76 -24.75
C THR A 34 48.51 58.34 -24.95
N ARG A 35 49.55 57.83 -24.25
CA ARG A 35 50.94 58.25 -24.47
C ARG A 35 51.44 58.00 -25.89
N ALA A 36 51.20 56.82 -26.40
CA ALA A 36 51.55 56.43 -27.77
C ALA A 36 50.86 57.34 -28.81
N ASN A 37 49.61 57.72 -28.59
CA ASN A 37 48.89 58.67 -29.46
C ASN A 37 49.39 60.10 -29.31
N ILE A 38 49.91 60.57 -28.17
CA ILE A 38 50.56 61.86 -27.96
C ILE A 38 51.88 61.84 -28.69
N GLU A 39 52.69 60.81 -28.57
CA GLU A 39 53.98 60.65 -29.32
C GLU A 39 53.76 60.64 -30.80
N ALA A 40 52.61 60.13 -31.31
CA ALA A 40 52.21 60.21 -32.68
C ALA A 40 51.68 61.56 -33.17
N GLY A 41 51.72 62.61 -32.29
CA GLY A 41 51.41 64.00 -32.67
C GLY A 41 49.99 64.48 -32.39
N LEU A 42 49.15 63.67 -31.70
CA LEU A 42 47.81 64.07 -31.35
C LEU A 42 47.74 64.92 -30.07
N PRO A 43 46.86 65.96 -30.03
CA PRO A 43 46.62 66.71 -28.83
C PRO A 43 46.20 65.84 -27.63
N PRO A 44 46.60 66.10 -26.37
CA PRO A 44 46.35 65.22 -25.23
C PRO A 44 44.86 64.81 -25.01
N ALA A 45 43.95 65.78 -25.25
CA ALA A 45 42.52 65.51 -25.12
C ALA A 45 41.97 64.59 -26.24
N GLU A 46 42.53 64.63 -27.42
CA GLU A 46 42.17 63.90 -28.57
C GLU A 46 42.79 62.48 -28.57
N ALA A 47 44.03 62.39 -28.13
CA ALA A 47 44.74 61.15 -27.87
C ALA A 47 44.02 60.25 -26.86
N ARG A 48 43.52 60.82 -25.77
CA ARG A 48 42.73 60.04 -24.75
C ARG A 48 41.36 59.61 -25.28
N ARG A 49 40.68 60.44 -26.06
CA ARG A 49 39.44 60.08 -26.72
C ARG A 49 39.61 58.95 -27.75
N ARG A 50 40.73 58.96 -28.47
CA ARG A 50 41.06 57.89 -29.39
C ARG A 50 41.39 56.58 -28.69
N ALA A 51 42.24 56.60 -27.69
CA ALA A 51 42.58 55.44 -26.82
C ALA A 51 41.31 54.78 -26.22
N LEU A 52 40.37 55.59 -25.69
CA LEU A 52 39.08 55.10 -25.17
C LEU A 52 38.18 54.55 -26.30
N ARG A 53 38.22 55.06 -27.50
CA ARG A 53 37.43 54.60 -28.65
C ARG A 53 37.99 53.27 -29.15
N ASP A 54 39.32 53.17 -29.27
CA ASP A 54 40.01 51.98 -29.77
C ASP A 54 39.92 50.81 -28.76
N LEU A 55 39.79 51.10 -27.47
CA LEU A 55 39.50 50.13 -26.40
C LEU A 55 38.05 49.65 -26.45
N GLY A 56 37.15 50.25 -27.26
CA GLY A 56 35.73 49.88 -27.33
C GLY A 56 34.83 50.38 -26.22
N GLY A 57 35.38 51.36 -25.41
CA GLY A 57 34.70 51.89 -24.20
C GLY A 57 35.10 51.14 -22.92
N PHE A 58 35.53 51.92 -21.90
CA PHE A 58 36.06 51.37 -20.63
C PHE A 58 35.08 50.43 -19.96
N ASP A 59 33.80 50.79 -19.91
CA ASP A 59 32.75 50.00 -19.25
C ASP A 59 32.36 48.75 -20.06
N GLN A 60 32.37 48.83 -21.41
CA GLN A 60 32.08 47.68 -22.26
C GLN A 60 33.17 46.62 -22.20
N THR A 61 34.46 47.04 -22.22
CA THR A 61 35.61 46.12 -22.12
C THR A 61 35.68 45.54 -20.72
N LYS A 62 35.38 46.32 -19.67
CA LYS A 62 35.27 45.85 -18.29
C LYS A 62 34.17 44.80 -18.12
N GLU A 63 33.02 45.01 -18.75
CA GLU A 63 31.93 44.01 -18.77
C GLU A 63 32.31 42.73 -19.54
N ALA A 64 32.94 42.88 -20.70
CA ALA A 64 33.38 41.72 -21.50
C ALA A 64 34.44 40.87 -20.76
N ILE A 65 35.44 41.49 -20.10
CA ILE A 65 36.42 40.79 -19.27
C ILE A 65 35.74 40.17 -18.03
N ARG A 66 34.81 40.87 -17.42
CA ARG A 66 34.06 40.38 -16.26
C ARG A 66 33.21 39.16 -16.63
N ASP A 67 32.59 39.10 -17.81
CA ASP A 67 31.81 37.95 -18.32
C ASP A 67 32.71 36.75 -18.63
N VAL A 68 33.96 36.97 -19.08
CA VAL A 68 34.94 35.87 -19.28
C VAL A 68 35.52 35.36 -17.97
N ARG A 69 35.70 36.22 -16.94
CA ARG A 69 36.23 35.90 -15.61
C ARG A 69 35.14 35.46 -14.61
N MET A 70 33.85 35.69 -14.88
CA MET A 70 32.77 35.20 -13.99
C MET A 70 32.82 33.71 -13.91
N THR A 71 33.12 33.19 -12.72
CA THR A 71 33.02 31.78 -12.43
C THR A 71 31.54 31.34 -12.56
N TRP A 72 31.32 30.12 -13.01
CA TRP A 72 29.96 29.55 -13.11
C TRP A 72 29.18 29.67 -11.80
N LEU A 73 29.87 29.69 -10.65
CA LEU A 73 29.30 29.92 -9.32
C LEU A 73 28.73 31.32 -9.12
N ASP A 74 29.38 32.34 -9.67
CA ASP A 74 28.91 33.73 -9.57
C ASP A 74 27.63 33.92 -10.36
N SER A 75 27.59 33.37 -11.56
CA SER A 75 26.39 33.38 -12.37
C SER A 75 25.25 32.59 -11.76
N LEU A 76 25.55 31.45 -11.12
CA LEU A 76 24.53 30.64 -10.41
C LEU A 76 23.99 31.42 -9.18
N SER A 77 24.86 32.10 -8.39
CA SER A 77 24.40 32.86 -7.24
C SER A 77 23.48 34.02 -7.62
N GLN A 78 23.74 34.67 -8.77
CA GLN A 78 22.87 35.70 -9.34
C GLN A 78 21.51 35.11 -9.78
N ASP A 79 21.56 33.97 -10.46
CA ASP A 79 20.34 33.29 -10.91
C ASP A 79 19.48 32.86 -9.72
N VAL A 80 20.09 32.35 -8.64
CA VAL A 80 19.38 31.96 -7.38
C VAL A 80 18.76 33.20 -6.70
N ARG A 81 19.49 34.30 -6.55
CA ARG A 81 18.92 35.53 -5.97
C ARG A 81 17.79 36.11 -6.81
N TYR A 82 17.91 35.99 -8.12
CA TYR A 82 16.88 36.44 -9.04
C TYR A 82 15.63 35.52 -8.90
N ALA A 83 15.81 34.21 -8.86
CA ALA A 83 14.74 33.25 -8.63
C ALA A 83 13.99 33.53 -7.32
N ALA A 84 14.72 33.74 -6.22
CA ALA A 84 14.11 34.06 -4.92
C ALA A 84 13.27 35.33 -4.96
N ARG A 85 13.78 36.43 -5.59
CA ARG A 85 13.02 37.69 -5.76
C ARG A 85 11.79 37.50 -6.64
N THR A 86 11.90 36.72 -7.70
CA THR A 86 10.80 36.47 -8.65
C THR A 86 9.68 35.62 -8.01
N LEU A 87 10.04 34.60 -7.24
CA LEU A 87 9.11 33.76 -6.48
C LEU A 87 8.41 34.57 -5.38
N GLY A 88 9.14 35.45 -4.69
CA GLY A 88 8.59 36.31 -3.63
C GLY A 88 7.65 37.43 -4.13
N ARG A 89 7.80 37.88 -5.37
CA ARG A 89 6.90 38.92 -5.95
C ARG A 89 5.47 38.45 -6.22
N ARG A 90 5.23 37.14 -6.33
CA ARG A 90 3.88 36.57 -6.57
C ARG A 90 3.66 35.38 -5.62
N PRO A 91 3.50 35.63 -4.30
CA PRO A 91 3.52 34.59 -3.29
C PRO A 91 2.37 33.58 -3.45
N GLY A 92 1.17 34.02 -3.82
CA GLY A 92 0.02 33.12 -4.01
C GLY A 92 0.21 32.08 -5.11
N ALA A 93 0.73 32.49 -6.27
CA ALA A 93 0.96 31.55 -7.36
C ALA A 93 2.20 30.66 -7.13
N THR A 94 3.18 31.14 -6.38
CA THR A 94 4.33 30.34 -5.95
C THR A 94 3.91 29.29 -4.92
N ALA A 95 3.09 29.69 -3.94
CA ALA A 95 2.53 28.78 -2.94
C ALA A 95 1.64 27.69 -3.58
N ALA A 96 0.79 28.06 -4.55
CA ALA A 96 -0.04 27.08 -5.26
C ALA A 96 0.81 26.05 -6.02
N ALA A 97 1.82 26.51 -6.78
CA ALA A 97 2.71 25.61 -7.50
C ALA A 97 3.56 24.73 -6.55
N ALA A 98 4.08 25.29 -5.46
CA ALA A 98 4.80 24.57 -4.43
C ALA A 98 3.92 23.54 -3.71
N ALA A 99 2.67 23.89 -3.40
CA ALA A 99 1.69 22.97 -2.82
C ALA A 99 1.36 21.80 -3.76
N MET A 100 1.15 22.06 -5.05
CA MET A 100 0.91 21.02 -6.05
C MET A 100 2.11 20.07 -6.18
N LEU A 101 3.33 20.60 -6.28
CA LEU A 101 4.54 19.78 -6.32
C LEU A 101 4.73 19.02 -5.02
N GLY A 102 4.56 19.68 -3.87
CA GLY A 102 4.66 19.05 -2.56
C GLY A 102 3.66 17.93 -2.36
N LEU A 103 2.42 18.12 -2.79
CA LEU A 103 1.39 17.08 -2.74
C LEU A 103 1.76 15.88 -3.63
N GLY A 104 2.19 16.12 -4.88
CA GLY A 104 2.61 15.06 -5.79
C GLY A 104 3.81 14.27 -5.27
N ILE A 105 4.85 14.97 -4.84
CA ILE A 105 6.05 14.35 -4.27
C ILE A 105 5.72 13.63 -2.97
N GLY A 106 4.91 14.24 -2.10
CA GLY A 106 4.53 13.67 -0.81
C GLY A 106 3.71 12.38 -0.93
N ILE A 107 2.71 12.35 -1.80
CA ILE A 107 1.91 11.14 -2.08
C ILE A 107 2.80 10.05 -2.67
N THR A 108 3.67 10.40 -3.64
CA THR A 108 4.60 9.43 -4.26
C THR A 108 5.56 8.85 -3.21
N THR A 109 6.10 9.68 -2.32
CA THR A 109 7.01 9.24 -1.26
C THR A 109 6.31 8.37 -0.22
N ALA A 110 5.12 8.77 0.24
CA ALA A 110 4.33 8.00 1.19
C ALA A 110 3.95 6.61 0.62
N MET A 111 3.48 6.58 -0.63
CA MET A 111 3.15 5.32 -1.30
C MET A 111 4.37 4.45 -1.51
N PHE A 112 5.51 5.04 -1.93
CA PHE A 112 6.76 4.28 -2.04
C PHE A 112 7.16 3.69 -0.68
N THR A 113 7.04 4.45 0.41
CA THR A 113 7.34 3.94 1.76
C THR A 113 6.51 2.71 2.12
N ILE A 114 5.21 2.71 1.75
CA ILE A 114 4.32 1.57 1.95
C ILE A 114 4.74 0.39 1.06
N VAL A 115 4.99 0.65 -0.22
CA VAL A 115 5.43 -0.38 -1.20
C VAL A 115 6.77 -0.98 -0.80
N ASP A 116 7.73 -0.13 -0.40
CA ASP A 116 9.05 -0.57 0.04
C ASP A 116 8.95 -1.49 1.26
N ALA A 117 8.20 -1.08 2.28
CA ALA A 117 8.01 -1.87 3.49
C ALA A 117 7.29 -3.21 3.23
N LEU A 118 6.32 -3.23 2.32
CA LEU A 118 5.52 -4.42 2.05
C LEU A 118 6.17 -5.38 1.03
N ILE A 119 6.85 -4.85 0.00
CA ILE A 119 7.25 -5.65 -1.18
C ILE A 119 8.74 -5.58 -1.48
N LEU A 120 9.32 -4.36 -1.50
CA LEU A 120 10.65 -4.17 -2.06
C LEU A 120 11.77 -4.37 -1.04
N ARG A 121 11.49 -4.08 0.23
CA ARG A 121 12.48 -4.26 1.30
C ARG A 121 12.60 -5.74 1.65
N PRO A 122 13.81 -6.31 1.58
CA PRO A 122 14.00 -7.67 2.07
C PRO A 122 13.57 -7.78 3.53
N VAL A 123 13.13 -8.96 3.91
CA VAL A 123 12.82 -9.26 5.31
C VAL A 123 14.08 -8.98 6.15
N PRO A 124 13.98 -8.34 7.33
CA PRO A 124 15.15 -7.94 8.14
C PRO A 124 15.81 -9.14 8.83
N LEU A 125 16.23 -10.13 8.04
CA LEU A 125 16.88 -11.36 8.45
C LEU A 125 18.18 -11.54 7.69
N HIS A 126 19.09 -12.37 8.22
CA HIS A 126 20.37 -12.66 7.56
C HIS A 126 20.16 -13.58 6.36
N ASN A 127 20.64 -13.16 5.18
CA ASN A 127 20.49 -13.89 3.91
C ASN A 127 19.05 -14.41 3.68
N PRO A 128 18.04 -13.55 3.63
CA PRO A 128 16.63 -13.96 3.57
C PRO A 128 16.29 -14.75 2.30
N ASP A 129 17.08 -14.62 1.23
CA ASP A 129 16.87 -15.34 -0.03
C ASP A 129 17.18 -16.83 0.08
N GLU A 130 17.98 -17.25 1.06
CA GLU A 130 18.28 -18.66 1.36
C GLU A 130 17.20 -19.28 2.27
N LEU A 131 16.34 -18.46 2.86
CA LEU A 131 15.29 -18.90 3.78
C LEU A 131 13.99 -19.16 3.02
N ALA A 132 13.35 -20.26 3.34
CA ALA A 132 12.06 -20.60 2.77
C ALA A 132 11.15 -21.25 3.80
N PHE A 133 9.86 -21.05 3.61
CA PHE A 133 8.82 -21.85 4.24
C PHE A 133 8.55 -23.09 3.39
N VAL A 134 8.55 -24.24 4.02
CA VAL A 134 8.31 -25.51 3.34
C VAL A 134 7.11 -26.26 3.92
N TYR A 135 6.40 -26.95 3.07
CA TYR A 135 5.24 -27.77 3.44
C TYR A 135 5.02 -28.89 2.42
N MET A 136 4.34 -29.94 2.84
CA MET A 136 3.89 -30.96 1.91
C MET A 136 2.58 -30.54 1.28
N GLY A 137 2.47 -30.71 -0.04
CA GLY A 137 1.27 -30.30 -0.74
C GLY A 137 1.12 -30.96 -2.11
N ASN A 138 -0.12 -30.99 -2.63
CA ASN A 138 -0.41 -31.49 -3.97
C ASN A 138 -0.35 -30.36 -5.03
N ASP A 139 -0.49 -30.74 -6.31
CA ASP A 139 -0.44 -29.80 -7.43
C ASP A 139 -1.60 -28.80 -7.47
N ARG A 140 -2.65 -29.02 -6.68
CA ARG A 140 -3.86 -28.20 -6.61
C ARG A 140 -3.89 -27.21 -5.46
N GLY A 141 -2.76 -27.04 -4.74
CA GLY A 141 -2.62 -26.06 -3.67
C GLY A 141 -3.07 -26.53 -2.29
N GLY A 142 -3.44 -27.81 -2.15
CA GLY A 142 -3.67 -28.41 -0.84
C GLY A 142 -2.39 -28.40 -0.01
N ARG A 143 -2.52 -27.97 1.26
CA ARG A 143 -1.43 -27.99 2.22
C ARG A 143 -1.74 -29.03 3.29
N THR A 144 -0.77 -29.87 3.60
CA THR A 144 -0.86 -30.78 4.73
C THR A 144 -0.02 -30.24 5.86
N ALA A 145 -0.55 -30.31 7.07
CA ALA A 145 0.21 -30.00 8.28
C ALA A 145 1.41 -30.99 8.35
N VAL A 146 2.56 -30.46 8.70
CA VAL A 146 3.80 -31.25 8.75
C VAL A 146 3.83 -32.02 10.07
N ALA A 147 3.90 -33.36 9.99
CA ALA A 147 4.06 -34.18 11.18
C ALA A 147 5.43 -33.93 11.84
N PRO A 148 5.55 -34.03 13.18
CA PRO A 148 6.83 -33.86 13.88
C PRO A 148 7.96 -34.73 13.34
N ALA A 149 7.67 -35.98 12.98
CA ALA A 149 8.63 -36.90 12.37
C ALA A 149 9.20 -36.37 11.04
N VAL A 150 8.41 -35.65 10.25
CA VAL A 150 8.89 -35.03 9.01
C VAL A 150 9.83 -33.87 9.30
N LEU A 151 9.52 -33.05 10.33
CA LEU A 151 10.44 -31.98 10.76
C LEU A 151 11.80 -32.57 11.14
N HIS A 152 11.79 -33.65 11.93
CA HIS A 152 13.03 -34.31 12.36
C HIS A 152 13.81 -34.86 11.16
N ALA A 153 13.14 -35.54 10.24
CA ALA A 153 13.77 -36.04 9.00
C ALA A 153 14.37 -34.90 8.14
N TRP A 154 13.80 -33.71 8.17
CA TRP A 154 14.34 -32.54 7.48
C TRP A 154 15.51 -31.91 8.25
N GLN A 155 15.53 -31.95 9.57
CA GLN A 155 16.67 -31.50 10.38
C GLN A 155 17.93 -32.34 10.14
N GLU A 156 17.76 -33.63 9.89
CA GLU A 156 18.84 -34.56 9.57
C GLU A 156 19.20 -34.60 8.07
N SER A 157 18.39 -33.97 7.22
CA SER A 157 18.57 -34.04 5.77
C SER A 157 19.72 -33.17 5.28
N VAL A 158 20.54 -33.69 4.41
CA VAL A 158 21.61 -32.94 3.70
C VAL A 158 21.08 -31.85 2.75
N ALA A 159 19.77 -31.84 2.48
CA ALA A 159 19.13 -30.82 1.63
C ALA A 159 19.12 -29.44 2.27
N PHE A 160 19.16 -29.38 3.59
CA PHE A 160 19.04 -28.15 4.37
C PHE A 160 20.26 -27.94 5.26
N ALA A 161 20.69 -26.70 5.40
CA ALA A 161 21.66 -26.28 6.41
C ALA A 161 21.02 -26.21 7.81
N GLY A 162 19.68 -26.17 7.86
CA GLY A 162 18.86 -26.22 9.06
C GLY A 162 17.37 -26.20 8.70
N ALA A 163 16.58 -26.82 9.56
CA ALA A 163 15.11 -26.86 9.46
C ALA A 163 14.51 -26.64 10.85
N GLU A 164 13.73 -25.58 11.01
CA GLU A 164 13.19 -25.16 12.30
C GLU A 164 11.71 -24.79 12.18
N SER A 165 11.01 -24.82 13.31
CA SER A 165 9.58 -24.51 13.32
C SER A 165 9.28 -23.24 14.08
N ALA A 166 8.31 -22.47 13.57
CA ALA A 166 7.68 -21.36 14.28
C ALA A 166 6.18 -21.33 13.96
N VAL A 167 5.36 -21.56 14.98
CA VAL A 167 3.91 -21.55 14.85
C VAL A 167 3.36 -20.32 15.56
N PRO A 168 2.85 -19.31 14.87
CA PRO A 168 2.24 -18.15 15.50
C PRO A 168 0.91 -18.51 16.13
N ASP A 169 0.64 -17.91 17.29
CA ASP A 169 -0.57 -18.07 18.07
C ASP A 169 -0.85 -16.79 18.86
N THR A 170 -1.95 -16.74 19.58
CA THR A 170 -2.29 -15.65 20.50
C THR A 170 -2.31 -16.15 21.92
N ALA A 171 -1.61 -15.46 22.83
CA ALA A 171 -1.57 -15.77 24.24
C ALA A 171 -2.18 -14.66 25.10
N LEU A 172 -2.70 -15.02 26.24
CA LEU A 172 -3.20 -14.10 27.24
C LEU A 172 -2.11 -13.84 28.28
N VAL A 173 -1.62 -12.62 28.36
CA VAL A 173 -0.61 -12.17 29.31
C VAL A 173 -1.32 -11.52 30.49
N ASP A 174 -1.10 -12.05 31.68
CA ASP A 174 -1.61 -11.46 32.92
C ASP A 174 -0.51 -10.61 33.56
N VAL A 175 -0.81 -9.32 33.71
CA VAL A 175 0.04 -8.38 34.42
C VAL A 175 -0.79 -7.66 35.49
N ASN A 176 -0.55 -7.98 36.76
CA ASN A 176 -1.22 -7.37 37.89
C ASN A 176 -2.78 -7.50 37.85
N GLY A 177 -3.29 -8.63 37.32
CA GLY A 177 -4.72 -8.87 37.18
C GLY A 177 -5.35 -8.28 35.92
N ALA A 178 -4.59 -7.57 35.09
CA ALA A 178 -5.03 -7.12 33.78
C ALA A 178 -4.59 -8.14 32.72
N VAL A 179 -5.55 -8.80 32.07
CA VAL A 179 -5.30 -9.79 31.02
C VAL A 179 -5.36 -9.14 29.66
N VAL A 180 -4.28 -9.25 28.89
CA VAL A 180 -4.15 -8.67 27.56
C VAL A 180 -3.74 -9.75 26.55
N ALA A 181 -4.46 -9.86 25.44
CA ALA A 181 -4.08 -10.76 24.35
C ALA A 181 -2.84 -10.21 23.61
N ARG A 182 -1.85 -11.08 23.36
CA ARG A 182 -0.61 -10.76 22.64
C ARG A 182 -0.22 -11.90 21.72
N GLY A 183 0.43 -11.55 20.60
CA GLY A 183 0.99 -12.54 19.68
C GLY A 183 2.14 -13.30 20.33
N ILE A 184 2.04 -14.63 20.32
CA ILE A 184 3.07 -15.58 20.76
C ILE A 184 3.46 -16.47 19.58
N ALA A 185 4.72 -16.91 19.54
CA ALA A 185 5.14 -17.98 18.64
C ALA A 185 5.66 -19.17 19.45
N ARG A 186 5.19 -20.36 19.12
CA ARG A 186 5.78 -21.60 19.59
C ARG A 186 6.91 -21.98 18.64
N VAL A 187 8.12 -22.12 19.14
CA VAL A 187 9.34 -22.22 18.30
C VAL A 187 10.23 -23.36 18.75
N THR A 188 10.92 -23.97 17.80
CA THR A 188 12.06 -24.84 18.10
C THR A 188 13.28 -23.99 18.49
N PRO A 189 14.16 -24.46 19.38
CA PRO A 189 15.29 -23.67 19.91
C PRO A 189 16.24 -23.13 18.84
N GLY A 190 16.55 -23.92 17.82
CA GLY A 190 17.47 -23.56 16.73
C GLY A 190 16.95 -22.48 15.77
N LEU A 191 15.67 -22.07 15.90
CA LEU A 191 15.07 -21.07 14.99
C LEU A 191 15.89 -19.77 14.89
N PHE A 192 16.35 -19.25 16.04
CA PHE A 192 17.05 -17.96 16.08
C PHE A 192 18.42 -18.03 15.38
N GLU A 193 19.09 -19.20 15.45
CA GLU A 193 20.33 -19.45 14.71
C GLU A 193 20.06 -19.59 13.21
N LEU A 194 19.02 -20.33 12.82
CA LEU A 194 18.55 -20.46 11.44
C LEU A 194 18.29 -19.08 10.81
N LEU A 195 17.70 -18.14 11.55
CA LEU A 195 17.40 -16.79 11.09
C LEU A 195 18.61 -15.85 11.06
N GLY A 196 19.81 -16.30 11.48
CA GLY A 196 21.05 -15.54 11.40
C GLY A 196 21.60 -15.04 12.73
N GLY A 197 21.25 -15.69 13.82
CA GLY A 197 21.86 -15.42 15.14
C GLY A 197 21.34 -14.13 15.77
N VAL A 198 20.05 -14.05 16.02
CA VAL A 198 19.44 -12.93 16.76
C VAL A 198 20.06 -12.80 18.14
N ARG A 199 20.57 -11.61 18.47
CA ARG A 199 21.19 -11.37 19.80
C ARG A 199 20.17 -10.75 20.75
N PRO A 200 19.92 -11.39 21.92
CA PRO A 200 19.06 -10.79 22.92
C PRO A 200 19.72 -9.54 23.54
N ILE A 201 18.90 -8.52 23.87
CA ILE A 201 19.38 -7.31 24.57
C ILE A 201 19.66 -7.61 26.05
N ARG A 202 18.96 -8.60 26.61
CA ARG A 202 19.15 -9.12 27.97
C ARG A 202 18.97 -10.62 28.00
N GLY A 203 19.68 -11.28 28.89
CA GLY A 203 19.60 -12.73 29.03
C GLY A 203 20.26 -13.49 27.89
N ARG A 204 19.66 -14.61 27.53
CA ARG A 204 20.13 -15.54 26.49
C ARG A 204 18.98 -16.07 25.64
N LEU A 205 19.30 -16.78 24.58
CA LEU A 205 18.33 -17.56 23.76
C LEU A 205 17.99 -18.88 24.44
N PHE A 206 17.10 -19.66 23.85
CA PHE A 206 16.78 -21.01 24.29
C PHE A 206 17.96 -21.94 24.10
N ASP A 207 18.09 -22.91 25.05
CA ASP A 207 19.03 -24.03 24.95
C ASP A 207 18.26 -25.27 24.52
N GLU A 208 18.80 -26.06 23.60
CA GLU A 208 18.18 -27.30 23.12
C GLU A 208 17.95 -28.30 24.27
N SER A 209 18.85 -28.34 25.26
CA SER A 209 18.72 -29.20 26.42
C SER A 209 17.51 -28.92 27.29
N GLU A 210 17.04 -27.67 27.32
CA GLU A 210 15.86 -27.24 28.08
C GLU A 210 14.57 -27.84 27.53
N VAL A 211 14.49 -27.95 26.17
CA VAL A 211 13.33 -28.51 25.49
C VAL A 211 13.32 -30.04 25.56
N ARG A 212 14.49 -30.68 25.37
CA ARG A 212 14.64 -32.14 25.48
C ARG A 212 14.32 -32.67 26.89
N ALA A 213 14.48 -31.84 27.91
CA ALA A 213 14.09 -32.19 29.26
C ALA A 213 12.59 -32.12 29.57
N GLY A 214 11.77 -31.78 28.56
CA GLY A 214 10.31 -31.63 28.70
C GLY A 214 9.86 -30.37 29.43
N THR A 215 10.76 -29.42 29.67
CA THR A 215 10.48 -28.14 30.33
C THR A 215 10.07 -27.10 29.28
N ASN A 216 8.81 -27.13 28.83
CA ASN A 216 8.24 -26.14 27.92
C ASN A 216 7.83 -24.83 28.62
N ASP A 217 8.54 -24.46 29.71
CA ASP A 217 8.19 -23.34 30.59
C ASP A 217 9.04 -22.07 30.35
N ARG A 218 9.81 -22.04 29.26
CA ARG A 218 10.73 -20.95 28.95
C ARG A 218 10.15 -20.02 27.90
N VAL A 219 10.34 -18.70 28.11
CA VAL A 219 9.88 -17.66 27.14
C VAL A 219 10.93 -16.59 26.94
N LEU A 220 10.89 -16.04 25.72
CA LEU A 220 11.56 -14.79 25.37
C LEU A 220 10.49 -13.71 25.17
N LEU A 221 10.79 -12.50 25.59
CA LEU A 221 9.91 -11.32 25.40
C LEU A 221 10.51 -10.37 24.39
N SER A 222 9.68 -9.61 23.70
CA SER A 222 10.16 -8.45 22.93
C SER A 222 10.48 -7.28 23.84
N GLU A 223 11.39 -6.40 23.44
CA GLU A 223 11.73 -5.17 24.16
C GLU A 223 10.49 -4.28 24.38
N ASP A 224 9.60 -4.19 23.39
CA ASP A 224 8.38 -3.39 23.51
C ASP A 224 7.45 -3.93 24.59
N LEU A 225 7.25 -5.26 24.63
CA LEU A 225 6.43 -5.89 25.67
C LEU A 225 7.08 -5.71 27.07
N TRP A 226 8.38 -5.90 27.16
CA TRP A 226 9.13 -5.70 28.41
C TRP A 226 9.02 -4.25 28.89
N ARG A 227 9.13 -3.26 28.00
CA ARG A 227 9.00 -1.84 28.37
C ARG A 227 7.57 -1.45 28.74
N THR A 228 6.58 -1.92 27.99
CA THR A 228 5.18 -1.46 28.15
C THR A 228 4.44 -2.16 29.27
N LEU A 229 4.56 -3.47 29.39
CA LEU A 229 3.86 -4.25 30.42
C LEU A 229 4.66 -4.48 31.69
N TYR A 230 5.99 -4.62 31.57
CA TYR A 230 6.87 -4.91 32.71
C TYR A 230 7.75 -3.71 33.09
N GLN A 231 7.43 -2.49 32.60
CA GLN A 231 8.08 -1.22 32.96
C GLN A 231 9.61 -1.24 32.86
N ALA A 232 10.14 -2.01 31.91
CA ALA A 232 11.59 -2.23 31.72
C ALA A 232 12.33 -2.75 32.97
N ASP A 233 11.69 -3.56 33.81
CA ASP A 233 12.28 -4.14 35.01
C ASP A 233 13.60 -4.87 34.67
N PRO A 234 14.75 -4.43 35.23
CA PRO A 234 16.04 -5.07 34.95
C PRO A 234 16.13 -6.52 35.44
N ALA A 235 15.30 -6.91 36.39
CA ALA A 235 15.29 -8.23 37.00
C ALA A 235 14.31 -9.21 36.33
N ILE A 236 13.78 -8.87 35.14
CA ILE A 236 12.81 -9.70 34.43
C ILE A 236 13.36 -11.07 34.01
N VAL A 237 14.65 -11.18 33.72
CA VAL A 237 15.31 -12.46 33.37
C VAL A 237 15.40 -13.34 34.57
N GLY A 238 14.91 -14.58 34.44
CA GLY A 238 14.78 -15.56 35.52
C GLY A 238 13.47 -15.44 36.30
N ARG A 239 12.63 -14.42 36.04
CA ARG A 239 11.35 -14.21 36.70
C ARG A 239 10.23 -15.01 36.02
N PRO A 240 9.31 -15.64 36.76
CA PRO A 240 8.12 -16.22 36.19
C PRO A 240 7.10 -15.12 35.78
N VAL A 241 6.55 -15.24 34.61
CA VAL A 241 5.45 -14.40 34.07
C VAL A 241 4.25 -15.29 33.76
N SER A 242 3.05 -14.80 34.01
CA SER A 242 1.84 -15.57 33.74
C SER A 242 1.41 -15.37 32.28
N ILE A 243 1.54 -16.42 31.50
CA ILE A 243 1.11 -16.46 30.11
C ILE A 243 0.15 -17.63 29.96
N ASP A 244 -1.07 -17.33 29.49
CA ASP A 244 -2.14 -18.33 29.42
C ASP A 244 -2.47 -19.00 30.77
N GLY A 245 -2.23 -18.31 31.86
CA GLY A 245 -2.40 -18.84 33.21
C GLY A 245 -1.30 -19.82 33.68
N GLU A 246 -0.28 -20.05 32.82
CA GLU A 246 0.91 -20.85 33.18
C GLU A 246 2.04 -19.94 33.63
N PRO A 247 2.77 -20.26 34.70
CA PRO A 247 3.97 -19.54 35.10
C PRO A 247 5.12 -19.94 34.18
N LEU A 248 5.54 -19.04 33.28
CA LEU A 248 6.65 -19.25 32.34
C LEU A 248 7.83 -18.37 32.71
N VAL A 249 9.05 -18.92 32.69
CA VAL A 249 10.25 -18.19 33.08
C VAL A 249 10.85 -17.44 31.91
N VAL A 250 11.06 -16.14 32.07
CA VAL A 250 11.72 -15.31 31.07
C VAL A 250 13.21 -15.60 31.03
N VAL A 251 13.72 -16.09 29.89
CA VAL A 251 15.16 -16.37 29.71
C VAL A 251 15.91 -15.25 28.99
N GLY A 252 15.19 -14.38 28.28
CA GLY A 252 15.81 -13.23 27.61
C GLY A 252 14.80 -12.26 27.00
N VAL A 253 15.32 -11.13 26.53
CA VAL A 253 14.56 -10.07 25.86
C VAL A 253 15.18 -9.81 24.49
N LEU A 254 14.39 -9.91 23.43
CA LEU A 254 14.80 -9.70 22.05
C LEU A 254 14.59 -8.24 21.63
N PRO A 255 15.37 -7.74 20.64
CA PRO A 255 15.22 -6.38 20.12
C PRO A 255 13.81 -6.08 19.62
N ALA A 256 13.38 -4.82 19.73
CA ALA A 256 12.05 -4.36 19.32
C ALA A 256 11.74 -4.54 17.83
N ASP A 257 12.77 -4.57 16.98
CA ASP A 257 12.67 -4.75 15.53
C ASP A 257 12.61 -6.24 15.11
N PHE A 258 12.87 -7.18 16.02
CA PHE A 258 12.72 -8.60 15.74
C PHE A 258 11.25 -9.02 15.86
N ARG A 259 10.63 -9.40 14.77
CA ARG A 259 9.22 -9.78 14.63
C ARG A 259 9.10 -10.99 13.69
N PHE A 260 9.17 -12.19 14.25
CA PHE A 260 9.05 -13.43 13.48
C PHE A 260 8.29 -14.48 14.29
N PRO A 261 7.40 -15.29 13.71
CA PRO A 261 7.04 -15.39 12.28
C PRO A 261 6.01 -14.36 11.79
N SER A 262 5.50 -13.49 12.68
CA SER A 262 4.54 -12.46 12.33
C SER A 262 4.80 -11.15 13.07
N TRP A 263 4.30 -10.03 12.53
CA TRP A 263 4.53 -8.70 13.10
C TRP A 263 4.04 -8.53 14.54
N ASP A 264 2.95 -9.19 14.92
CA ASP A 264 2.34 -9.15 16.24
C ASP A 264 3.03 -10.06 17.26
N THR A 265 3.97 -10.90 16.81
CA THR A 265 4.73 -11.78 17.71
C THR A 265 5.62 -10.95 18.62
N VAL A 266 5.30 -11.00 19.91
CA VAL A 266 6.04 -10.30 20.97
C VAL A 266 6.51 -11.23 22.07
N ILE A 267 6.15 -12.50 22.00
CA ILE A 267 6.52 -13.56 22.90
C ILE A 267 6.95 -14.78 22.08
N TRP A 268 8.00 -15.45 22.49
CA TRP A 268 8.42 -16.73 21.91
C TRP A 268 8.50 -17.76 23.02
N ARG A 269 7.90 -18.93 22.82
CA ARG A 269 7.92 -20.06 23.74
C ARG A 269 8.64 -21.22 23.08
N ALA A 270 9.63 -21.76 23.73
CA ALA A 270 10.29 -22.97 23.29
C ALA A 270 9.36 -24.18 23.44
N VAL A 271 9.24 -25.01 22.41
CA VAL A 271 8.39 -26.20 22.42
C VAL A 271 9.07 -27.38 21.75
N ASP A 272 8.76 -28.55 22.27
CA ASP A 272 9.04 -29.84 21.66
C ASP A 272 7.80 -30.29 20.87
N PHE A 273 7.89 -30.27 19.53
CA PHE A 273 6.80 -30.71 18.68
C PHE A 273 6.64 -32.24 18.67
N GLU A 274 7.62 -33.04 19.05
CA GLU A 274 7.52 -34.50 19.15
C GLU A 274 6.53 -34.93 20.24
N ALA A 275 6.43 -34.16 21.30
CA ALA A 275 5.47 -34.36 22.36
C ALA A 275 4.02 -33.95 21.97
N THR A 276 3.80 -33.39 20.80
CA THR A 276 2.50 -32.86 20.36
C THR A 276 1.71 -33.96 19.61
N PRO A 277 0.53 -34.37 20.07
CA PRO A 277 -0.29 -35.40 19.37
C PRO A 277 -0.65 -34.95 17.96
N ALA A 278 -0.55 -35.86 16.99
CA ALA A 278 -0.92 -35.61 15.59
C ALA A 278 -2.40 -35.19 15.40
N SER A 279 -3.28 -35.43 16.38
CA SER A 279 -4.69 -35.00 16.37
C SER A 279 -4.90 -33.48 16.52
N LYS A 280 -3.84 -32.71 16.81
CA LYS A 280 -3.92 -31.25 17.00
C LYS A 280 -3.32 -30.50 15.81
N ALA A 281 -4.04 -30.51 14.67
CA ALA A 281 -3.57 -29.92 13.43
C ALA A 281 -3.10 -28.46 13.52
N ASN A 282 -3.69 -27.65 14.42
CA ASN A 282 -3.30 -26.26 14.62
C ASN A 282 -2.00 -26.10 15.47
N GLU A 283 -1.53 -27.20 16.06
CA GLU A 283 -0.31 -27.21 16.87
C GLU A 283 0.87 -27.88 16.13
N LEU A 284 0.64 -28.31 14.88
CA LEU A 284 1.68 -28.97 14.09
C LEU A 284 2.72 -27.96 13.54
N PRO A 285 3.96 -28.42 13.32
CA PRO A 285 5.05 -27.57 12.89
C PRO A 285 4.74 -26.80 11.59
N ARG A 286 5.11 -25.51 11.58
CA ARG A 286 5.29 -24.72 10.36
C ARG A 286 6.77 -24.59 10.14
N VAL A 287 7.31 -25.25 9.11
CA VAL A 287 8.73 -25.44 8.97
C VAL A 287 9.35 -24.39 8.08
N TYR A 288 10.42 -23.80 8.57
CA TYR A 288 11.28 -22.87 7.86
C TYR A 288 12.64 -23.54 7.69
N VAL A 289 13.20 -23.42 6.49
CA VAL A 289 14.49 -24.04 6.15
C VAL A 289 15.46 -23.01 5.60
N ARG A 290 16.74 -23.29 5.79
CA ARG A 290 17.84 -22.71 5.02
C ARG A 290 18.38 -23.78 4.12
N PHE A 291 18.40 -23.51 2.80
CA PHE A 291 18.95 -24.48 1.84
C PHE A 291 20.45 -24.64 2.02
N ALA A 292 20.93 -25.87 1.88
CA ALA A 292 22.37 -26.15 1.88
C ALA A 292 23.00 -25.61 0.59
N SER A 293 24.03 -24.79 0.71
CA SER A 293 24.70 -24.14 -0.43
C SER A 293 25.42 -25.12 -1.36
N ASN A 294 25.72 -26.33 -0.88
CA ASN A 294 26.41 -27.39 -1.62
C ASN A 294 25.48 -28.36 -2.35
N VAL A 295 24.16 -28.22 -2.21
CA VAL A 295 23.16 -29.08 -2.87
C VAL A 295 22.37 -28.25 -3.89
N PRO A 296 22.35 -28.65 -5.20
CA PRO A 296 21.53 -27.97 -6.20
C PRO A 296 20.06 -27.97 -5.82
N GLY A 297 19.34 -26.86 -6.04
CA GLY A 297 17.95 -26.69 -5.65
C GLY A 297 17.01 -27.84 -6.05
N PRO A 298 17.02 -28.34 -7.29
CA PRO A 298 16.18 -29.47 -7.70
C PRO A 298 16.48 -30.77 -6.93
N ASP A 299 17.76 -31.04 -6.62
CA ASP A 299 18.18 -32.19 -5.84
C ASP A 299 17.78 -32.05 -4.37
N ALA A 300 17.92 -30.87 -3.80
CA ALA A 300 17.47 -30.59 -2.45
C ALA A 300 15.94 -30.82 -2.30
N LEU A 301 15.14 -30.37 -3.27
CA LEU A 301 13.69 -30.62 -3.27
C LEU A 301 13.35 -32.09 -3.33
N ARG A 302 14.07 -32.87 -4.17
CA ARG A 302 13.85 -34.31 -4.29
C ARG A 302 14.24 -35.02 -3.00
N ILE A 303 15.44 -34.76 -2.47
CA ILE A 303 15.93 -35.38 -1.20
C ILE A 303 14.98 -35.11 -0.05
N ALA A 304 14.53 -33.86 0.10
CA ALA A 304 13.62 -33.49 1.18
C ALA A 304 12.22 -34.07 0.99
N THR A 305 11.73 -34.24 -0.25
CA THR A 305 10.47 -34.92 -0.54
C THR A 305 10.55 -36.41 -0.16
N ASP A 306 11.64 -37.08 -0.54
CA ASP A 306 11.84 -38.49 -0.24
C ASP A 306 11.98 -38.73 1.28
N ALA A 307 12.70 -37.84 1.99
CA ALA A 307 12.80 -37.88 3.45
C ALA A 307 11.42 -37.72 4.13
N ALA A 308 10.59 -36.79 3.66
CA ALA A 308 9.25 -36.58 4.21
C ALA A 308 8.31 -37.78 3.97
N ARG A 309 8.41 -38.43 2.81
CA ARG A 309 7.64 -39.65 2.49
C ARG A 309 8.07 -40.86 3.31
N ALA A 310 9.37 -40.98 3.58
CA ALA A 310 9.89 -42.05 4.43
C ALA A 310 9.48 -41.84 5.90
N ALA A 311 9.41 -40.60 6.37
CA ALA A 311 9.03 -40.30 7.75
C ALA A 311 7.52 -40.41 8.02
N ASP A 312 6.67 -40.18 7.01
CA ASP A 312 5.21 -40.25 7.15
C ASP A 312 4.55 -40.72 5.86
N THR A 313 3.93 -41.89 5.90
CA THR A 313 3.26 -42.54 4.75
C THR A 313 2.04 -41.74 4.24
N ALA A 314 1.44 -40.85 5.06
CA ALA A 314 0.39 -39.95 4.63
C ALA A 314 0.89 -38.96 3.54
N ASN A 315 2.18 -38.77 3.41
CA ASN A 315 2.83 -37.91 2.41
C ASN A 315 3.13 -38.63 1.06
N ALA A 316 2.73 -39.88 0.87
CA ALA A 316 3.13 -40.69 -0.31
C ALA A 316 2.79 -40.03 -1.67
N GLU A 317 1.63 -39.36 -1.78
CA GLU A 317 1.20 -38.66 -2.99
C GLU A 317 1.52 -37.15 -2.96
N LEU A 318 2.21 -36.65 -1.92
CA LEU A 318 2.53 -35.23 -1.75
C LEU A 318 3.96 -34.94 -2.20
N HIS A 319 4.17 -33.68 -2.59
CA HIS A 319 5.48 -33.14 -2.94
C HIS A 319 5.87 -31.99 -2.03
N LEU A 320 7.14 -31.81 -1.79
CA LEU A 320 7.64 -30.66 -1.09
C LEU A 320 7.33 -29.37 -1.89
N ARG A 321 6.67 -28.45 -1.24
CA ARG A 321 6.38 -27.11 -1.76
C ARG A 321 7.22 -26.11 -1.02
N VAL A 322 7.80 -25.19 -1.77
CA VAL A 322 8.67 -24.14 -1.24
C VAL A 322 8.02 -22.79 -1.50
N LYS A 323 7.94 -21.98 -0.49
CA LYS A 323 7.62 -20.56 -0.59
C LYS A 323 8.81 -19.76 -0.09
N PRO A 324 9.48 -18.96 -0.94
CA PRO A 324 10.48 -18.02 -0.45
C PRO A 324 9.92 -17.19 0.69
N LEU A 325 10.73 -16.92 1.71
CA LEU A 325 10.27 -16.22 2.91
C LEU A 325 9.72 -14.81 2.57
N ALA A 326 10.36 -14.13 1.63
CA ALA A 326 9.88 -12.86 1.08
C ALA A 326 8.46 -12.94 0.51
N GLY A 327 8.10 -14.08 -0.11
CA GLY A 327 6.76 -14.31 -0.67
C GLY A 327 5.72 -14.79 0.35
N LEU A 328 6.15 -15.24 1.53
CA LEU A 328 5.23 -15.70 2.58
C LEU A 328 4.53 -14.55 3.29
N VAL A 329 5.24 -13.43 3.43
CA VAL A 329 4.76 -12.22 4.10
C VAL A 329 3.71 -11.49 3.27
N LEU A 330 3.66 -11.75 1.95
CA LEU A 330 2.77 -11.07 1.02
C LEU A 330 1.54 -11.92 0.68
N ASP A 331 0.40 -11.48 1.18
CA ASP A 331 -0.90 -11.95 0.72
C ASP A 331 -1.04 -11.70 -0.80
N PRO A 332 -1.57 -12.67 -1.59
CA PRO A 332 -1.82 -12.48 -3.03
C PRO A 332 -2.59 -11.22 -3.39
N TYR A 333 -3.45 -10.74 -2.50
CA TYR A 333 -4.15 -9.47 -2.66
C TYR A 333 -3.19 -8.29 -2.78
N TYR A 334 -2.20 -8.18 -1.89
CA TYR A 334 -1.23 -7.08 -1.93
C TYR A 334 -0.30 -7.17 -3.12
N GLN A 335 0.09 -8.37 -3.54
CA GLN A 335 0.89 -8.56 -4.76
C GLN A 335 0.20 -7.96 -5.99
N ARG A 336 -1.13 -8.01 -6.05
CA ARG A 336 -1.94 -7.45 -7.15
C ARG A 336 -2.31 -5.98 -6.94
N ALA A 337 -2.71 -5.61 -5.72
CA ALA A 337 -3.22 -4.27 -5.41
C ALA A 337 -2.11 -3.21 -5.40
N VAL A 338 -0.93 -3.52 -4.85
CA VAL A 338 0.13 -2.53 -4.66
C VAL A 338 0.71 -1.99 -5.98
N PRO A 339 1.03 -2.80 -7.02
CA PRO A 339 1.46 -2.27 -8.31
C PRO A 339 0.41 -1.37 -8.97
N LEU A 340 -0.87 -1.71 -8.83
CA LEU A 340 -1.98 -0.93 -9.42
C LEU A 340 -2.17 0.41 -8.70
N LEU A 341 -2.12 0.41 -7.36
CA LEU A 341 -2.13 1.65 -6.58
C LEU A 341 -0.90 2.50 -6.85
N GLY A 342 0.28 1.88 -6.99
CA GLY A 342 1.52 2.55 -7.41
C GLY A 342 1.38 3.22 -8.77
N GLY A 343 0.75 2.54 -9.73
CA GLY A 343 0.38 3.13 -11.02
C GLY A 343 -0.52 4.35 -10.88
N GLY A 344 -1.53 4.28 -10.01
CA GLY A 344 -2.40 5.41 -9.68
C GLY A 344 -1.63 6.62 -9.15
N VAL A 345 -0.66 6.39 -8.25
CA VAL A 345 0.22 7.45 -7.72
C VAL A 345 1.05 8.10 -8.82
N ILE A 346 1.61 7.31 -9.73
CA ILE A 346 2.36 7.85 -10.89
C ILE A 346 1.45 8.73 -11.74
N LEU A 347 0.21 8.30 -12.00
CA LEU A 347 -0.75 9.11 -12.76
C LEU A 347 -1.08 10.42 -12.05
N VAL A 348 -1.31 10.42 -10.73
CA VAL A 348 -1.53 11.65 -9.93
C VAL A 348 -0.31 12.57 -10.01
N PHE A 349 0.89 12.02 -9.86
CA PHE A 349 2.13 12.78 -9.99
C PHE A 349 2.27 13.46 -11.35
N LEU A 350 1.96 12.74 -12.43
CA LEU A 350 1.98 13.28 -13.80
C LEU A 350 0.95 14.40 -14.00
N VAL A 351 -0.27 14.26 -13.45
CA VAL A 351 -1.31 15.31 -13.50
C VAL A 351 -0.81 16.59 -12.81
N LEU A 352 -0.23 16.44 -11.61
CA LEU A 352 0.28 17.58 -10.85
C LEU A 352 1.48 18.26 -11.53
N CYS A 353 2.38 17.47 -12.12
CA CYS A 353 3.49 18.00 -12.94
C CYS A 353 2.98 18.74 -14.19
N ALA A 354 2.00 18.20 -14.90
CA ALA A 354 1.40 18.83 -16.07
C ALA A 354 0.74 20.16 -15.69
N ASN A 355 0.04 20.22 -14.55
CA ASN A 355 -0.60 21.42 -14.05
C ASN A 355 0.43 22.53 -13.69
N VAL A 356 1.52 22.16 -13.01
CA VAL A 356 2.61 23.11 -12.75
C VAL A 356 3.30 23.55 -14.05
N SER A 357 3.49 22.64 -15.01
CA SER A 357 4.02 22.99 -16.35
C SER A 357 3.15 24.00 -17.06
N SER A 358 1.82 23.83 -17.02
CA SER A 358 0.86 24.76 -17.60
C SER A 358 0.93 26.15 -16.96
N LEU A 359 1.04 26.21 -15.62
CA LEU A 359 1.23 27.46 -14.85
C LEU A 359 2.54 28.17 -15.19
N LEU A 360 3.64 27.42 -15.27
CA LEU A 360 4.94 27.99 -15.63
C LEU A 360 4.96 28.47 -17.07
N LEU A 361 4.38 27.73 -18.00
CA LEU A 361 4.28 28.14 -19.41
C LEU A 361 3.48 29.44 -19.56
N ALA A 362 2.35 29.57 -18.83
CA ALA A 362 1.59 30.82 -18.79
C ALA A 362 2.42 32.00 -18.24
N ARG A 363 3.24 31.79 -17.21
CA ARG A 363 4.19 32.81 -16.68
C ARG A 363 5.26 33.18 -17.71
N TRP A 364 5.83 32.23 -18.41
CA TRP A 364 6.87 32.44 -19.42
C TRP A 364 6.34 33.28 -20.60
N THR A 365 5.12 33.00 -21.05
CA THR A 365 4.49 33.76 -22.12
C THR A 365 4.24 35.23 -21.74
N THR A 366 3.93 35.53 -20.46
CA THR A 366 3.78 36.94 -20.00
C THR A 366 5.09 37.69 -19.95
N ARG A 367 6.23 37.00 -19.77
CA ARG A 367 7.59 37.57 -19.65
C ARG A 367 8.33 37.56 -21.01
N ARG A 368 7.68 37.20 -22.11
CA ARG A 368 8.30 37.07 -23.42
C ARG A 368 9.02 38.36 -23.86
N ARG A 369 8.45 39.56 -23.60
CA ARG A 369 9.08 40.85 -23.90
C ARG A 369 10.41 41.03 -23.14
N GLU A 370 10.45 40.65 -21.89
CA GLU A 370 11.68 40.69 -21.06
C GLU A 370 12.76 39.81 -21.67
N PHE A 371 12.41 38.58 -22.04
CA PHE A 371 13.37 37.64 -22.67
C PHE A 371 13.83 38.10 -24.06
N SER A 372 12.94 38.68 -24.85
CA SER A 372 13.31 39.25 -26.15
C SER A 372 14.28 40.41 -25.99
N MET A 373 14.05 41.32 -25.05
CA MET A 373 14.98 42.42 -24.73
C MET A 373 16.35 41.91 -24.28
N ARG A 374 16.37 40.89 -23.39
CA ARG A 374 17.64 40.30 -22.95
C ARG A 374 18.41 39.62 -24.09
N SER A 375 17.68 38.90 -24.96
CA SER A 375 18.28 38.28 -26.16
C SER A 375 18.84 39.33 -27.11
N ALA A 376 18.15 40.46 -27.29
CA ALA A 376 18.60 41.59 -28.11
C ALA A 376 19.85 42.27 -27.49
N LEU A 377 20.00 42.27 -26.19
CA LEU A 377 21.17 42.74 -25.44
C LEU A 377 22.29 41.68 -25.34
N GLY A 378 22.21 40.58 -26.09
CA GLY A 378 23.29 39.59 -26.24
C GLY A 378 23.18 38.35 -25.34
N ALA A 379 22.10 38.17 -24.57
CA ALA A 379 21.96 36.97 -23.73
C ALA A 379 21.80 35.71 -24.58
N SER A 380 22.69 34.72 -24.39
CA SER A 380 22.65 33.45 -25.10
C SER A 380 21.42 32.61 -24.70
N ARG A 381 20.93 31.73 -25.60
CA ARG A 381 19.82 30.81 -25.31
C ARG A 381 20.12 29.93 -24.10
N GLY A 382 21.36 29.45 -23.96
CA GLY A 382 21.80 28.65 -22.82
C GLY A 382 21.64 29.36 -21.48
N ARG A 383 21.94 30.68 -21.44
CA ARG A 383 21.80 31.51 -20.22
C ARG A 383 20.32 31.64 -19.81
N LEU A 384 19.42 31.83 -20.78
CA LEU A 384 17.98 31.91 -20.53
C LEU A 384 17.40 30.58 -20.04
N ILE A 385 17.80 29.45 -20.63
CA ILE A 385 17.38 28.10 -20.21
C ILE A 385 17.91 27.82 -18.79
N ARG A 386 19.18 28.13 -18.51
CA ARG A 386 19.77 27.94 -17.17
C ARG A 386 19.02 28.75 -16.12
N GLN A 387 18.70 30.00 -16.38
CA GLN A 387 17.92 30.84 -15.47
C GLN A 387 16.54 30.27 -15.20
N ALA A 388 15.86 29.76 -16.22
CA ALA A 388 14.59 29.06 -16.08
C ALA A 388 14.73 27.78 -15.22
N PHE A 389 15.79 27.02 -15.47
CA PHE A 389 16.09 25.81 -14.71
C PHE A 389 16.33 26.13 -13.22
N VAL A 390 17.09 27.19 -12.92
CA VAL A 390 17.32 27.61 -11.52
C VAL A 390 16.02 28.07 -10.84
N GLU A 391 15.16 28.81 -11.54
CA GLU A 391 13.84 29.23 -11.00
C GLU A 391 12.94 28.01 -10.73
N SER A 392 12.90 27.05 -11.65
CA SER A 392 12.14 25.81 -11.48
C SER A 392 12.74 24.91 -10.40
N SER A 393 14.07 24.84 -10.28
CA SER A 393 14.77 24.10 -9.23
C SER A 393 14.51 24.68 -7.84
N ALA A 394 14.47 26.00 -7.70
CA ALA A 394 14.11 26.66 -6.43
C ALA A 394 12.66 26.31 -6.03
N LEU A 395 11.72 26.32 -6.99
CA LEU A 395 10.34 25.90 -6.76
C LEU A 395 10.26 24.40 -6.42
N GLY A 396 11.00 23.55 -7.13
CA GLY A 396 11.10 22.12 -6.88
C GLY A 396 11.66 21.82 -5.49
N MET A 397 12.67 22.55 -5.03
CA MET A 397 13.22 22.39 -3.67
C MET A 397 12.17 22.71 -2.59
N ILE A 398 11.40 23.79 -2.76
CA ILE A 398 10.28 24.11 -1.85
C ILE A 398 9.25 22.97 -1.90
N GLY A 399 8.96 22.43 -3.11
CA GLY A 399 8.08 21.27 -3.30
C GLY A 399 8.60 20.00 -2.60
N VAL A 400 9.90 19.73 -2.65
CA VAL A 400 10.52 18.59 -1.94
C VAL A 400 10.37 18.73 -0.43
N VAL A 401 10.66 19.89 0.14
CA VAL A 401 10.51 20.13 1.58
C VAL A 401 9.06 19.96 2.01
N ALA A 402 8.12 20.55 1.27
CA ALA A 402 6.70 20.38 1.52
C ALA A 402 6.27 18.91 1.33
N GLY A 403 6.82 18.22 0.32
CA GLY A 403 6.57 16.82 0.02
C GLY A 403 7.02 15.88 1.14
N VAL A 404 8.20 16.11 1.72
CA VAL A 404 8.67 15.34 2.89
C VAL A 404 7.72 15.52 4.07
N ALA A 405 7.29 16.75 4.35
CA ALA A 405 6.34 17.03 5.43
C ALA A 405 4.97 16.34 5.19
N ILE A 406 4.46 16.41 3.96
CA ILE A 406 3.21 15.73 3.57
C ILE A 406 3.38 14.21 3.65
N ALA A 407 4.49 13.66 3.17
CA ALA A 407 4.78 12.22 3.25
C ALA A 407 4.81 11.75 4.71
N TRP A 408 5.50 12.49 5.58
CA TRP A 408 5.54 12.18 7.00
C TRP A 408 4.15 12.19 7.63
N MET A 409 3.35 13.21 7.30
CA MET A 409 1.95 13.30 7.77
C MET A 409 1.11 12.12 7.26
N LEU A 410 1.21 11.77 5.96
CA LEU A 410 0.44 10.66 5.38
C LEU A 410 0.86 9.30 5.96
N VAL A 411 2.16 9.05 6.15
CA VAL A 411 2.66 7.83 6.78
C VAL A 411 2.24 7.75 8.24
N SER A 412 2.27 8.84 8.99
CA SER A 412 1.80 8.88 10.38
C SER A 412 0.29 8.62 10.46
N LEU A 413 -0.47 9.22 9.55
CA LEU A 413 -1.92 9.05 9.46
C LEU A 413 -2.30 7.61 9.05
N SER A 414 -1.51 7.00 8.14
CA SER A 414 -1.77 5.63 7.70
C SER A 414 -1.68 4.63 8.85
N ARG A 415 -0.81 4.86 9.83
CA ARG A 415 -0.72 4.01 11.04
C ARG A 415 -1.98 4.05 11.89
N THR A 416 -2.73 5.16 11.85
CA THR A 416 -3.97 5.33 12.62
C THR A 416 -5.20 4.80 11.88
N PHE A 417 -5.20 4.90 10.55
CA PHE A 417 -6.37 4.55 9.72
C PHE A 417 -6.27 3.23 8.97
N LEU A 418 -5.05 2.69 8.80
CA LEU A 418 -4.93 1.34 8.23
C LEU A 418 -5.31 0.31 9.30
N PRO A 419 -6.11 -0.69 8.94
CA PRO A 419 -6.44 -1.78 9.85
C PRO A 419 -5.17 -2.45 10.37
N GLU A 420 -5.17 -2.87 11.64
CA GLU A 420 -4.05 -3.63 12.20
C GLU A 420 -3.70 -4.85 11.34
N ALA A 421 -4.70 -5.54 10.81
CA ALA A 421 -4.52 -6.65 9.89
C ALA A 421 -3.71 -6.31 8.62
N PHE A 422 -3.68 -5.03 8.21
CA PHE A 422 -2.84 -4.56 7.11
C PHE A 422 -1.39 -4.35 7.57
N LEU A 423 -1.20 -3.77 8.75
CA LEU A 423 0.12 -3.51 9.33
C LEU A 423 0.79 -4.78 9.85
N LEU A 424 0.00 -5.74 10.34
CA LEU A 424 0.47 -7.01 10.93
C LEU A 424 1.11 -7.97 9.92
N ARG A 425 1.06 -7.68 8.63
CA ARG A 425 1.60 -8.55 7.58
C ARG A 425 2.96 -8.11 7.03
N THR A 426 3.55 -7.05 7.56
CA THR A 426 4.92 -6.66 7.20
C THR A 426 5.86 -6.79 8.39
N LEU A 427 7.00 -7.42 8.17
CA LEU A 427 8.10 -7.47 9.14
C LEU A 427 8.95 -6.19 9.13
N ASN A 428 8.74 -5.33 8.13
CA ASN A 428 9.46 -4.07 7.98
C ASN A 428 8.68 -2.91 8.58
N PRO A 429 9.31 -2.01 9.35
CA PRO A 429 8.64 -0.85 9.90
C PRO A 429 8.29 0.16 8.79
N LEU A 430 7.09 0.77 8.88
CA LEU A 430 6.66 1.85 7.99
C LEU A 430 7.34 3.17 8.40
N ASN A 431 8.59 3.36 8.01
CA ASN A 431 9.37 4.56 8.31
C ASN A 431 9.90 5.18 7.01
N ILE A 432 9.97 6.52 6.98
CA ILE A 432 10.66 7.24 5.91
C ILE A 432 12.16 7.11 6.16
N ASP A 433 12.80 6.28 5.37
CA ASP A 433 14.23 5.97 5.45
C ASP A 433 15.02 6.64 4.29
N ALA A 434 16.30 6.28 4.17
CA ALA A 434 17.16 6.79 3.11
C ALA A 434 16.67 6.45 1.70
N ARG A 435 16.02 5.29 1.50
CA ARG A 435 15.45 4.89 0.21
C ARG A 435 14.25 5.76 -0.16
N ALA A 436 13.35 6.01 0.80
CA ALA A 436 12.22 6.91 0.62
C ALA A 436 12.69 8.35 0.33
N LEU A 437 13.73 8.83 1.02
CA LEU A 437 14.35 10.14 0.73
C LEU A 437 15.01 10.19 -0.65
N ALA A 438 15.62 9.10 -1.11
CA ALA A 438 16.16 9.02 -2.47
C ALA A 438 15.05 9.12 -3.52
N VAL A 439 13.94 8.40 -3.35
CA VAL A 439 12.76 8.50 -4.23
C VAL A 439 12.15 9.88 -4.18
N THR A 440 12.06 10.51 -3.01
CA THR A 440 11.64 11.92 -2.88
C THR A 440 12.51 12.85 -3.72
N SER A 441 13.83 12.67 -3.64
CA SER A 441 14.80 13.48 -4.40
C SER A 441 14.67 13.25 -5.91
N VAL A 442 14.56 12.01 -6.35
CA VAL A 442 14.34 11.65 -7.76
C VAL A 442 13.02 12.22 -8.26
N SER A 443 11.93 12.08 -7.49
CA SER A 443 10.63 12.66 -7.83
C SER A 443 10.69 14.19 -7.92
N GLY A 444 11.41 14.85 -7.01
CA GLY A 444 11.63 16.29 -7.04
C GLY A 444 12.43 16.76 -8.26
N ILE A 445 13.47 16.01 -8.64
CA ILE A 445 14.23 16.28 -9.87
C ILE A 445 13.34 16.06 -11.10
N ALA A 446 12.62 14.95 -11.18
CA ALA A 446 11.71 14.66 -12.28
C ALA A 446 10.63 15.74 -12.42
N ALA A 447 10.02 16.14 -11.31
CA ALA A 447 9.04 17.22 -11.29
C ALA A 447 9.64 18.57 -11.78
N THR A 448 10.85 18.90 -11.36
CA THR A 448 11.57 20.11 -11.80
C THR A 448 11.86 20.07 -13.30
N VAL A 449 12.31 18.93 -13.82
CA VAL A 449 12.61 18.75 -15.25
C VAL A 449 11.33 18.85 -16.06
N MET A 450 10.29 18.09 -15.70
CA MET A 450 9.02 18.06 -16.42
C MET A 450 8.29 19.41 -16.37
N ALA A 451 8.21 20.02 -15.20
CA ALA A 451 7.48 21.27 -15.01
C ALA A 451 8.24 22.51 -15.51
N GLY A 452 9.58 22.50 -15.45
CA GLY A 452 10.40 23.65 -15.75
C GLY A 452 11.14 23.62 -17.08
N LEU A 453 11.84 22.52 -17.36
CA LEU A 453 12.74 22.47 -18.53
C LEU A 453 11.96 22.36 -19.85
N LEU A 454 10.88 21.58 -19.87
CA LEU A 454 10.07 21.39 -21.07
C LEU A 454 9.41 22.70 -21.55
N PRO A 455 8.72 23.48 -20.69
CA PRO A 455 8.21 24.80 -21.08
C PRO A 455 9.31 25.81 -21.49
N ALA A 456 10.46 25.78 -20.80
CA ALA A 456 11.58 26.66 -21.11
C ALA A 456 12.17 26.35 -22.49
N TRP A 457 12.35 25.07 -22.80
CA TRP A 457 12.90 24.63 -24.11
C TRP A 457 11.96 24.98 -25.27
N ILE A 458 10.63 24.78 -25.09
CA ILE A 458 9.64 25.17 -26.08
C ILE A 458 9.59 26.69 -26.25
N GLY A 459 9.65 27.44 -25.15
CA GLY A 459 9.62 28.90 -25.15
C GLY A 459 10.84 29.52 -25.84
N THR A 460 12.01 28.89 -25.79
CA THR A 460 13.27 29.40 -26.40
C THR A 460 13.46 29.01 -27.87
N ARG A 461 12.72 28.01 -28.37
CA ARG A 461 12.72 27.64 -29.81
C ARG A 461 11.94 28.61 -30.71
N ALA A 462 11.05 29.43 -30.15
CA ALA A 462 10.36 30.44 -30.91
C ALA A 462 11.33 31.54 -31.35
N ASP A 463 11.39 31.83 -32.67
CA ASP A 463 12.25 32.84 -33.27
C ASP A 463 12.08 34.22 -32.63
N PHE A 464 13.09 34.65 -31.85
CA PHE A 464 13.09 35.94 -31.17
C PHE A 464 13.29 37.11 -32.19
N SER A 465 13.93 36.83 -33.32
CA SER A 465 14.19 37.83 -34.36
C SER A 465 12.94 38.31 -35.09
N GLY A 466 11.94 37.40 -35.25
CA GLY A 466 10.65 37.76 -35.85
C GLY A 466 9.74 38.58 -34.92
N SER A 467 9.92 38.49 -33.60
CA SER A 467 9.04 39.17 -32.65
C SER A 467 9.31 40.68 -32.47
N LEU A 468 10.49 41.19 -32.88
CA LEU A 468 10.82 42.62 -32.88
C LEU A 468 10.32 43.35 -34.14
N ARG A 469 10.10 42.61 -35.23
CA ARG A 469 9.61 43.17 -36.50
C ARG A 469 8.09 43.18 -36.64
N VAL A 470 7.37 42.40 -35.86
CA VAL A 470 5.91 42.37 -35.87
C VAL A 470 5.40 43.47 -34.96
N THR A 471 5.20 44.64 -35.52
CA THR A 471 4.46 45.78 -34.96
C THR A 471 3.20 45.30 -34.22
N GLU A 472 2.87 45.94 -33.12
CA GLU A 472 1.74 45.91 -32.18
C GLU A 472 0.37 45.31 -32.61
N ARG A 473 0.22 44.77 -33.80
CA ARG A 473 -1.06 44.39 -34.40
C ARG A 473 -1.49 42.92 -34.25
N SER A 474 -0.58 42.00 -33.86
CA SER A 474 -0.98 40.59 -33.65
C SER A 474 -0.34 39.99 -32.41
N GLY A 475 -0.98 40.14 -31.26
CA GLY A 475 -0.66 39.46 -30.04
C GLY A 475 -0.94 37.94 -30.07
N THR A 476 -0.69 37.30 -31.22
CA THR A 476 -0.95 35.87 -31.42
C THR A 476 0.17 35.03 -30.85
N GLU A 477 -0.17 34.21 -29.87
CA GLU A 477 0.66 33.09 -29.38
C GLU A 477 1.09 32.23 -30.60
N THR A 478 2.35 31.78 -30.63
CA THR A 478 2.80 30.86 -31.68
C THR A 478 1.94 29.60 -31.66
N ARG A 479 1.59 29.06 -32.83
CA ARG A 479 0.81 27.82 -32.96
C ARG A 479 1.36 26.69 -32.12
N ALA A 480 2.70 26.61 -31.98
CA ALA A 480 3.38 25.62 -31.16
C ALA A 480 3.06 25.74 -29.66
N ALA A 481 3.11 26.96 -29.09
CA ALA A 481 2.84 27.14 -27.64
C ALA A 481 1.36 26.82 -27.30
N ARG A 482 0.44 27.21 -28.17
CA ARG A 482 -0.97 26.83 -28.03
C ARG A 482 -1.21 25.33 -28.14
N GLY A 483 -0.51 24.66 -29.06
CA GLY A 483 -0.56 23.22 -29.23
C GLY A 483 -0.13 22.48 -27.95
N VAL A 484 1.01 22.89 -27.38
CA VAL A 484 1.53 22.28 -26.14
C VAL A 484 0.61 22.50 -24.95
N THR A 485 0.09 23.73 -24.76
CA THR A 485 -0.86 23.99 -23.66
C THR A 485 -2.12 23.14 -23.80
N ARG A 486 -2.67 23.01 -25.03
CA ARG A 486 -3.80 22.13 -25.27
C ARG A 486 -3.48 20.66 -25.03
N ALA A 487 -2.32 20.19 -25.47
CA ALA A 487 -1.89 18.81 -25.26
C ALA A 487 -1.73 18.48 -23.76
N LEU A 488 -1.16 19.40 -22.97
CA LEU A 488 -1.07 19.22 -21.52
C LEU A 488 -2.44 19.12 -20.86
N LEU A 489 -3.38 20.00 -21.23
CA LEU A 489 -4.75 19.95 -20.69
C LEU A 489 -5.50 18.68 -21.10
N VAL A 490 -5.35 18.25 -22.36
CA VAL A 490 -5.93 16.98 -22.83
C VAL A 490 -5.37 15.82 -22.04
N ALA A 491 -4.04 15.81 -21.81
CA ALA A 491 -3.38 14.78 -20.98
C ALA A 491 -3.88 14.81 -19.54
N GLU A 492 -4.01 15.99 -18.92
CA GLU A 492 -4.54 16.13 -17.55
C GLU A 492 -5.97 15.55 -17.43
N VAL A 493 -6.85 15.89 -18.36
CA VAL A 493 -8.23 15.38 -18.38
C VAL A 493 -8.26 13.88 -18.65
N ALA A 494 -7.39 13.38 -19.54
CA ALA A 494 -7.29 11.94 -19.84
C ALA A 494 -6.83 11.14 -18.62
N LEU A 495 -5.79 11.62 -17.92
CA LEU A 495 -5.29 11.00 -16.71
C LEU A 495 -6.33 11.04 -15.57
N ALA A 496 -7.01 12.20 -15.41
CA ALA A 496 -8.09 12.33 -14.44
C ALA A 496 -9.28 11.40 -14.75
N CYS A 497 -9.64 11.25 -16.02
CA CYS A 497 -10.66 10.30 -16.48
C CYS A 497 -10.26 8.86 -16.12
N THR A 498 -9.02 8.47 -16.42
CA THR A 498 -8.51 7.12 -16.12
C THR A 498 -8.54 6.82 -14.62
N LEU A 499 -8.08 7.76 -13.80
CA LEU A 499 -8.11 7.62 -12.33
C LEU A 499 -9.54 7.58 -11.79
N LEU A 500 -10.44 8.40 -12.32
CA LEU A 500 -11.83 8.44 -11.89
C LEU A 500 -12.58 7.14 -12.22
N VAL A 501 -12.34 6.56 -13.40
CA VAL A 501 -12.89 5.23 -13.76
C VAL A 501 -12.36 4.17 -12.80
N GLY A 502 -11.03 4.10 -12.60
CA GLY A 502 -10.43 3.13 -11.69
C GLY A 502 -10.98 3.25 -10.26
N ALA A 503 -11.09 4.48 -9.75
CA ALA A 503 -11.65 4.74 -8.42
C ALA A 503 -13.14 4.34 -8.32
N THR A 504 -13.95 4.69 -9.33
CA THR A 504 -15.37 4.35 -9.35
C THR A 504 -15.57 2.83 -9.39
N LEU A 505 -14.75 2.10 -10.15
CA LEU A 505 -14.78 0.63 -10.19
C LEU A 505 -14.43 0.03 -8.83
N LEU A 506 -13.39 0.54 -8.14
CA LEU A 506 -13.00 0.06 -6.80
C LEU A 506 -14.07 0.37 -5.75
N VAL A 507 -14.64 1.57 -5.77
CA VAL A 507 -15.72 1.95 -4.83
C VAL A 507 -16.95 1.10 -5.05
N ARG A 508 -17.37 0.88 -6.30
CA ARG A 508 -18.52 0.03 -6.61
C ARG A 508 -18.26 -1.43 -6.28
N SER A 509 -17.05 -1.93 -6.56
CA SER A 509 -16.64 -3.26 -6.16
C SER A 509 -16.74 -3.45 -4.64
N PHE A 510 -16.29 -2.46 -3.86
CA PHE A 510 -16.42 -2.48 -2.42
C PHE A 510 -17.90 -2.47 -1.97
N ILE A 511 -18.74 -1.60 -2.58
CA ILE A 511 -20.18 -1.51 -2.25
C ILE A 511 -20.87 -2.84 -2.55
N ASN A 512 -20.61 -3.43 -3.71
CA ASN A 512 -21.19 -4.72 -4.09
C ASN A 512 -20.74 -5.85 -3.14
N LEU A 513 -19.46 -5.85 -2.74
CA LEU A 513 -18.93 -6.82 -1.80
C LEU A 513 -19.53 -6.66 -0.40
N ALA A 514 -19.72 -5.43 0.04
CA ALA A 514 -20.32 -5.11 1.35
C ALA A 514 -21.81 -5.51 1.43
N HIS A 515 -22.52 -5.49 0.30
CA HIS A 515 -23.93 -5.82 0.23
C HIS A 515 -24.19 -7.20 -0.43
N ALA A 516 -23.13 -8.00 -0.65
CA ALA A 516 -23.30 -9.34 -1.21
C ALA A 516 -24.11 -10.23 -0.28
N GLU A 517 -24.98 -11.05 -0.88
CA GLU A 517 -25.75 -12.04 -0.14
C GLU A 517 -24.80 -13.03 0.53
N ARG A 518 -24.96 -13.24 1.82
CA ARG A 518 -24.10 -14.10 2.64
C ARG A 518 -24.72 -15.48 2.86
N GLY A 519 -26.00 -15.65 2.59
CA GLY A 519 -26.75 -16.88 2.85
C GLY A 519 -27.05 -17.12 4.33
N LEU A 520 -26.63 -16.21 5.22
CA LEU A 520 -26.86 -16.26 6.66
C LEU A 520 -27.15 -14.86 7.21
N ASP A 521 -27.76 -14.81 8.39
CA ASP A 521 -28.06 -13.57 9.10
C ASP A 521 -27.00 -13.31 10.18
N VAL A 522 -26.36 -12.12 10.09
CA VAL A 522 -25.30 -11.69 11.02
C VAL A 522 -25.81 -10.75 12.11
N ASP A 523 -26.99 -10.16 11.92
CA ASP A 523 -27.50 -9.12 12.80
C ASP A 523 -27.86 -9.69 14.18
N GLY A 524 -27.39 -9.05 15.23
CA GLY A 524 -27.63 -9.49 16.60
C GLY A 524 -26.93 -10.78 16.99
N VAL A 525 -25.92 -11.21 16.20
CA VAL A 525 -25.10 -12.38 16.55
C VAL A 525 -23.78 -11.93 17.15
N LEU A 526 -23.49 -12.42 18.36
CA LEU A 526 -22.19 -12.28 19.01
C LEU A 526 -21.42 -13.58 18.90
N VAL A 527 -20.12 -13.49 18.66
CA VAL A 527 -19.23 -14.64 18.59
C VAL A 527 -18.13 -14.51 19.61
N THR A 528 -17.82 -15.62 20.26
CA THR A 528 -16.74 -15.69 21.25
C THR A 528 -15.90 -16.91 21.00
N SER A 529 -14.59 -16.74 20.99
CA SER A 529 -13.63 -17.84 20.89
C SER A 529 -13.14 -18.16 22.29
N LEU A 530 -13.26 -19.42 22.68
CA LEU A 530 -12.92 -19.89 23.99
C LEU A 530 -11.78 -20.93 23.92
N SER A 531 -10.80 -20.79 24.81
CA SER A 531 -9.78 -21.81 25.03
C SER A 531 -10.05 -22.56 26.32
N LEU A 532 -10.17 -23.88 26.19
CA LEU A 532 -10.47 -24.83 27.27
C LEU A 532 -9.34 -25.90 27.33
N GLY A 533 -8.09 -25.44 27.20
CA GLY A 533 -6.94 -26.34 27.19
C GLY A 533 -6.38 -26.72 28.55
N PRO A 534 -5.42 -27.66 28.58
CA PRO A 534 -4.65 -27.96 29.76
C PRO A 534 -3.94 -26.70 30.30
N PRO A 535 -3.52 -26.66 31.58
CA PRO A 535 -3.73 -27.69 32.59
C PRO A 535 -5.13 -27.74 33.23
N ALA A 536 -5.93 -26.66 33.06
CA ALA A 536 -7.23 -26.53 33.73
C ALA A 536 -8.27 -27.55 33.24
N PHE A 537 -8.21 -27.94 31.98
CA PHE A 537 -9.14 -28.86 31.34
C PHE A 537 -8.36 -30.01 30.70
N PRO A 538 -7.86 -30.97 31.52
CA PRO A 538 -6.90 -31.96 31.04
C PRO A 538 -7.50 -32.97 30.05
N ASP A 539 -8.78 -33.27 30.16
CA ASP A 539 -9.46 -34.27 29.35
C ASP A 539 -10.73 -33.76 28.69
N ARG A 540 -11.31 -34.57 27.81
CA ARG A 540 -12.54 -34.28 27.08
C ARG A 540 -13.74 -34.08 28.01
N ALA A 541 -13.84 -34.83 29.07
CA ALA A 541 -14.98 -34.76 29.99
C ALA A 541 -14.98 -33.44 30.76
N ALA A 542 -13.81 -32.99 31.24
CA ALA A 542 -13.66 -31.69 31.89
C ALA A 542 -14.08 -30.56 30.98
N ARG A 543 -13.61 -30.59 29.72
CA ARG A 543 -13.97 -29.60 28.71
C ARG A 543 -15.46 -29.56 28.40
N GLN A 544 -16.08 -30.73 28.22
CA GLN A 544 -17.52 -30.83 27.96
C GLN A 544 -18.36 -30.33 29.14
N THR A 545 -17.93 -30.59 30.37
CA THR A 545 -18.62 -30.10 31.56
C THR A 545 -18.54 -28.59 31.65
N ALA A 546 -17.36 -28.02 31.45
CA ALA A 546 -17.17 -26.55 31.42
C ALA A 546 -18.01 -25.91 30.32
N ALA A 547 -18.00 -26.48 29.10
CA ALA A 547 -18.79 -25.98 27.97
C ALA A 547 -20.30 -25.95 28.27
N ARG A 548 -20.85 -27.02 28.87
CA ARG A 548 -22.27 -27.06 29.28
C ARG A 548 -22.60 -25.97 30.28
N LEU A 549 -21.77 -25.83 31.33
CA LEU A 549 -21.98 -24.79 32.34
C LEU A 549 -21.94 -23.38 31.76
N ILE A 550 -21.02 -23.13 30.84
CA ILE A 550 -20.92 -21.85 30.12
C ILE A 550 -22.18 -21.62 29.27
N GLU A 551 -22.57 -22.62 28.47
CA GLU A 551 -23.76 -22.54 27.63
C GLU A 551 -25.04 -22.29 28.47
N GLU A 552 -25.27 -23.03 29.53
CA GLU A 552 -26.40 -22.84 30.42
C GLU A 552 -26.42 -21.44 31.05
N ARG A 553 -25.27 -20.93 31.45
CA ARG A 553 -25.14 -19.59 32.01
C ARG A 553 -25.47 -18.52 30.98
N VAL A 554 -24.90 -18.62 29.79
CA VAL A 554 -25.11 -17.66 28.70
C VAL A 554 -26.56 -17.70 28.20
N ARG A 555 -27.15 -18.89 28.07
CA ARG A 555 -28.54 -19.07 27.64
C ARG A 555 -29.56 -18.44 28.60
N ARG A 556 -29.23 -18.30 29.90
CA ARG A 556 -30.06 -17.60 30.91
C ARG A 556 -29.93 -16.09 30.89
N LEU A 557 -29.06 -15.51 30.06
CA LEU A 557 -28.91 -14.07 30.01
C LEU A 557 -30.10 -13.42 29.30
N PRO A 558 -30.55 -12.22 29.79
CA PRO A 558 -31.66 -11.52 29.16
C PRO A 558 -31.34 -11.19 27.70
N GLY A 559 -32.30 -11.46 26.81
CA GLY A 559 -32.13 -11.18 25.38
C GLY A 559 -31.47 -12.27 24.55
N VAL A 560 -30.84 -13.29 25.14
CA VAL A 560 -30.27 -14.43 24.42
C VAL A 560 -31.38 -15.36 23.94
N GLN A 561 -31.41 -15.68 22.67
CA GLN A 561 -32.38 -16.56 21.99
C GLN A 561 -31.79 -17.93 21.69
N HIS A 562 -30.64 -17.97 21.04
CA HIS A 562 -29.95 -19.21 20.65
C HIS A 562 -28.47 -19.14 21.04
N VAL A 563 -27.90 -20.30 21.35
CA VAL A 563 -26.46 -20.49 21.59
C VAL A 563 -26.00 -21.75 20.88
N ALA A 564 -24.97 -21.63 20.09
CA ALA A 564 -24.40 -22.76 19.34
C ALA A 564 -22.88 -22.81 19.43
N TRP A 565 -22.34 -24.01 19.60
CA TRP A 565 -20.93 -24.29 19.50
C TRP A 565 -20.54 -24.64 18.08
N SER A 566 -19.34 -24.25 17.68
CA SER A 566 -18.80 -24.62 16.36
C SER A 566 -17.27 -24.72 16.35
N TYR A 567 -16.78 -25.49 15.37
CA TYR A 567 -15.44 -25.40 14.84
C TYR A 567 -15.53 -24.83 13.43
N GLY A 568 -14.91 -23.69 13.23
CA GLY A 568 -15.11 -22.87 12.04
C GLY A 568 -16.28 -21.93 12.22
N LEU A 569 -16.12 -20.75 11.71
CA LEU A 569 -17.09 -19.67 11.75
C LEU A 569 -17.15 -19.01 10.39
N PRO A 570 -18.31 -18.80 9.79
CA PRO A 570 -18.41 -17.84 8.72
C PRO A 570 -17.98 -16.45 9.25
N PRO A 571 -17.18 -15.67 8.55
CA PRO A 571 -16.68 -15.79 7.19
C PRO A 571 -15.32 -16.48 7.02
N ASP A 572 -14.68 -16.92 8.10
CA ASP A 572 -13.32 -17.49 8.02
C ASP A 572 -13.26 -18.86 7.38
N GLY A 573 -14.43 -19.48 7.19
CA GLY A 573 -14.56 -20.81 6.64
C GLY A 573 -14.43 -21.91 7.69
N GLY A 574 -14.72 -23.15 7.26
CA GLY A 574 -14.45 -24.37 8.01
C GLY A 574 -13.03 -24.87 7.82
N ALA A 575 -12.74 -26.03 8.36
CA ALA A 575 -11.53 -26.76 8.01
C ALA A 575 -11.60 -27.14 6.53
N ILE A 576 -10.59 -26.74 5.75
CA ILE A 576 -10.57 -27.02 4.32
C ILE A 576 -10.19 -28.49 4.12
N SER A 577 -11.07 -29.28 3.53
CA SER A 577 -10.83 -30.66 3.12
C SER A 577 -10.42 -30.70 1.66
N PHE A 578 -9.21 -31.16 1.39
CA PHE A 578 -8.63 -31.26 0.05
C PHE A 578 -8.62 -32.71 -0.43
N GLY A 579 -9.09 -33.00 -1.64
CA GLY A 579 -8.89 -34.30 -2.25
C GLY A 579 -10.06 -34.82 -3.06
N LYS A 580 -10.11 -36.16 -3.19
CA LYS A 580 -11.05 -36.88 -4.03
C LYS A 580 -12.32 -37.22 -3.26
N TRP A 581 -13.45 -36.75 -3.80
CA TRP A 581 -14.78 -36.97 -3.28
C TRP A 581 -15.53 -37.94 -4.19
N GLN A 582 -16.08 -38.99 -3.63
CA GLN A 582 -16.77 -40.03 -4.40
C GLN A 582 -18.18 -40.16 -3.88
N SER A 583 -19.19 -40.03 -4.75
CA SER A 583 -20.57 -40.36 -4.43
C SER A 583 -20.86 -41.84 -4.62
N ASP A 584 -21.95 -42.36 -4.00
CA ASP A 584 -22.42 -43.70 -4.10
C ASP A 584 -23.24 -43.97 -5.39
N ALA A 585 -23.50 -42.94 -6.18
CA ALA A 585 -24.27 -43.07 -7.40
C ALA A 585 -23.47 -43.82 -8.50
N PRO A 586 -24.04 -44.85 -9.14
CA PRO A 586 -23.39 -45.53 -10.25
C PRO A 586 -23.06 -44.58 -11.40
N GLY A 587 -21.81 -44.55 -11.84
CA GLY A 587 -21.37 -43.73 -12.96
C GLY A 587 -20.99 -42.32 -12.59
N ASN A 588 -21.09 -41.88 -11.33
CA ASN A 588 -20.60 -40.57 -10.92
C ASN A 588 -19.06 -40.56 -10.86
N PRO A 589 -18.43 -39.59 -11.48
CA PRO A 589 -16.97 -39.47 -11.43
C PRO A 589 -16.49 -39.14 -10.03
N VAL A 590 -15.29 -39.58 -9.71
CA VAL A 590 -14.57 -39.06 -8.55
C VAL A 590 -14.24 -37.62 -8.83
N VAL A 591 -14.76 -36.70 -7.99
CA VAL A 591 -14.54 -35.27 -8.11
C VAL A 591 -13.44 -34.86 -7.15
N ASP A 592 -12.42 -34.23 -7.69
CA ASP A 592 -11.34 -33.68 -6.87
C ASP A 592 -11.61 -32.19 -6.66
N MET A 593 -11.93 -31.83 -5.44
CA MET A 593 -12.29 -30.45 -5.07
C MET A 593 -11.93 -30.12 -3.60
N ASN A 594 -11.94 -28.84 -3.32
CA ASN A 594 -11.78 -28.33 -1.96
C ASN A 594 -13.17 -28.05 -1.39
N VAL A 595 -13.42 -28.50 -0.18
CA VAL A 595 -14.72 -28.36 0.49
C VAL A 595 -14.47 -27.83 1.91
N ASP A 596 -15.29 -26.87 2.34
CA ASP A 596 -15.26 -26.36 3.71
C ASP A 596 -16.04 -27.32 4.64
N ARG A 597 -15.37 -27.76 5.69
CA ARG A 597 -15.88 -28.70 6.69
C ARG A 597 -16.13 -27.97 8.00
N TYR A 598 -17.38 -27.85 8.39
CA TYR A 598 -17.81 -27.26 9.65
C TYR A 598 -18.23 -28.33 10.64
N ARG A 599 -17.94 -28.16 11.91
CA ARG A 599 -18.54 -28.97 12.98
C ARG A 599 -19.40 -28.04 13.80
N VAL A 600 -20.71 -28.33 13.85
CA VAL A 600 -21.70 -27.38 14.37
C VAL A 600 -22.68 -28.04 15.33
N GLY A 601 -23.07 -27.28 16.35
CA GLY A 601 -24.13 -27.69 17.28
C GLY A 601 -25.52 -27.70 16.63
N PRO A 602 -26.53 -28.36 17.23
CA PRO A 602 -27.85 -28.51 16.62
C PRO A 602 -28.56 -27.21 16.29
N GLU A 603 -28.43 -26.17 17.13
CA GLU A 603 -29.06 -24.85 16.94
C GLU A 603 -28.32 -23.93 15.94
N PHE A 604 -27.21 -24.38 15.34
CA PHE A 604 -26.37 -23.56 14.47
C PHE A 604 -27.16 -22.96 13.29
N PHE A 605 -27.96 -23.79 12.60
CA PHE A 605 -28.75 -23.37 11.45
C PHE A 605 -29.85 -22.37 11.81
N GLU A 606 -30.52 -22.58 12.94
CA GLU A 606 -31.52 -21.64 13.45
C GLU A 606 -30.88 -20.34 13.93
N LEU A 607 -29.73 -20.42 14.62
CA LEU A 607 -28.99 -19.27 15.11
C LEU A 607 -28.60 -18.32 13.98
N TYR A 608 -28.18 -18.88 12.84
CA TYR A 608 -27.76 -18.10 11.69
C TYR A 608 -28.85 -17.87 10.64
N ASN A 609 -30.10 -18.30 10.92
CA ASN A 609 -31.22 -18.28 9.96
C ASN A 609 -30.87 -18.93 8.61
N ILE A 610 -30.09 -20.02 8.61
CA ILE A 610 -29.73 -20.75 7.41
C ILE A 610 -30.91 -21.64 7.01
N PRO A 611 -31.55 -21.40 5.85
CA PRO A 611 -32.74 -22.17 5.48
C PRO A 611 -32.42 -23.63 5.20
N LEU A 612 -33.13 -24.53 5.89
CA LEU A 612 -33.17 -25.95 5.54
C LEU A 612 -34.07 -26.11 4.30
N LEU A 613 -33.50 -26.66 3.23
CA LEU A 613 -34.19 -26.84 1.97
C LEU A 613 -34.89 -28.22 1.90
N ARG A 614 -34.22 -29.27 2.39
CA ARG A 614 -34.70 -30.64 2.42
C ARG A 614 -34.10 -31.42 3.60
N GLY A 615 -34.80 -32.52 3.99
CA GLY A 615 -34.32 -33.36 5.07
C GLY A 615 -34.52 -32.73 6.46
N ARG A 616 -33.53 -32.90 7.34
CA ARG A 616 -33.52 -32.38 8.71
C ARG A 616 -32.14 -31.84 9.12
N THR A 617 -32.11 -31.07 10.17
CA THR A 617 -30.87 -30.68 10.88
C THR A 617 -30.42 -31.80 11.83
N PHE A 618 -29.36 -31.57 12.59
CA PHE A 618 -28.83 -32.58 13.51
C PHE A 618 -29.73 -32.82 14.72
N GLU A 619 -29.85 -34.09 15.07
CA GLU A 619 -30.42 -34.54 16.33
C GLU A 619 -29.30 -34.96 17.33
N PRO A 620 -29.55 -34.94 18.63
CA PRO A 620 -28.55 -35.35 19.63
C PRO A 620 -28.07 -36.82 19.46
N SER A 621 -28.81 -37.64 18.75
CA SER A 621 -28.48 -39.02 18.44
C SER A 621 -27.57 -39.23 17.23
N ASP A 622 -27.38 -38.19 16.41
CA ASP A 622 -26.60 -38.30 15.19
C ASP A 622 -25.10 -38.50 15.48
N GLY A 623 -24.52 -39.47 14.83
CA GLY A 623 -23.09 -39.74 14.87
C GLY A 623 -22.29 -38.86 13.90
N GLN A 624 -20.98 -38.93 13.97
CA GLN A 624 -20.08 -38.15 13.07
C GLN A 624 -20.21 -38.51 11.59
N GLY A 625 -20.87 -39.63 11.23
CA GLY A 625 -21.11 -40.01 9.84
C GLY A 625 -22.32 -39.32 9.22
N SER A 626 -23.22 -38.72 10.02
CA SER A 626 -24.38 -37.98 9.49
C SER A 626 -23.97 -36.55 9.16
N VAL A 627 -24.31 -36.07 7.95
CA VAL A 627 -23.92 -34.73 7.52
C VAL A 627 -25.07 -33.93 6.90
N VAL A 628 -25.03 -32.63 7.10
CA VAL A 628 -25.82 -31.65 6.36
C VAL A 628 -24.91 -31.02 5.30
N ILE A 629 -25.40 -30.85 4.07
CA ILE A 629 -24.61 -30.35 2.95
C ILE A 629 -25.21 -29.08 2.36
N GLY A 630 -24.36 -28.21 1.77
CA GLY A 630 -24.79 -27.08 0.97
C GLY A 630 -25.22 -27.48 -0.45
N GLU A 631 -26.01 -26.60 -1.10
CA GLU A 631 -26.57 -26.86 -2.45
C GLU A 631 -25.50 -27.14 -3.50
N ARG A 632 -24.32 -26.47 -3.43
CA ARG A 632 -23.23 -26.60 -4.41
C ARG A 632 -22.61 -28.01 -4.33
N LEU A 633 -22.39 -28.51 -3.12
CA LEU A 633 -21.87 -29.84 -2.91
C LEU A 633 -22.86 -30.87 -3.43
N ALA A 634 -24.16 -30.72 -3.14
CA ALA A 634 -25.21 -31.60 -3.64
C ALA A 634 -25.24 -31.61 -5.17
N ARG A 635 -25.22 -30.46 -5.81
CA ARG A 635 -25.21 -30.36 -7.29
C ARG A 635 -23.96 -30.97 -7.92
N THR A 636 -22.82 -30.90 -7.22
CA THR A 636 -21.55 -31.44 -7.71
C THR A 636 -21.49 -32.96 -7.61
N LEU A 637 -21.97 -33.56 -6.49
CA LEU A 637 -21.90 -35.00 -6.26
C LEU A 637 -23.07 -35.76 -6.86
N TRP A 638 -24.27 -35.16 -6.97
CA TRP A 638 -25.49 -35.78 -7.49
C TRP A 638 -26.26 -34.81 -8.40
N PRO A 639 -25.77 -34.50 -9.61
CA PRO A 639 -26.43 -33.56 -10.52
C PRO A 639 -27.87 -33.98 -10.82
N GLY A 640 -28.85 -33.13 -10.45
CA GLY A 640 -30.27 -33.37 -10.72
C GLY A 640 -30.92 -34.53 -9.94
N GLN A 641 -30.26 -35.06 -8.92
CA GLN A 641 -30.75 -36.16 -8.09
C GLN A 641 -31.04 -35.73 -6.65
N GLU A 642 -31.85 -36.47 -5.93
CA GLU A 642 -32.11 -36.25 -4.51
C GLU A 642 -30.89 -36.65 -3.66
N PRO A 643 -30.32 -35.73 -2.84
CA PRO A 643 -29.13 -36.05 -2.05
C PRO A 643 -29.44 -36.69 -0.69
N ILE A 644 -30.68 -36.58 -0.17
CA ILE A 644 -31.03 -37.07 1.17
C ILE A 644 -30.94 -38.60 1.22
N GLY A 645 -30.32 -39.14 2.27
CA GLY A 645 -30.07 -40.56 2.48
C GLY A 645 -28.95 -41.15 1.62
N ARG A 646 -28.32 -40.31 0.77
CA ARG A 646 -27.18 -40.76 -0.05
C ARG A 646 -25.88 -40.68 0.72
N ILE A 647 -24.89 -41.40 0.20
CA ILE A 647 -23.59 -41.55 0.85
C ILE A 647 -22.50 -41.03 -0.08
N PHE A 648 -21.57 -40.24 0.48
CA PHE A 648 -20.32 -39.96 -0.18
C PHE A 648 -19.13 -40.39 0.70
N ARG A 649 -18.00 -40.53 0.06
CA ARG A 649 -16.73 -40.88 0.69
C ARG A 649 -15.72 -39.77 0.45
N PHE A 650 -14.99 -39.44 1.49
CA PHE A 650 -13.82 -38.57 1.46
C PHE A 650 -12.70 -39.28 2.24
N GLN A 651 -11.63 -39.60 1.54
CA GLN A 651 -10.57 -40.48 2.09
C GLN A 651 -11.17 -41.82 2.56
N GLU A 652 -10.93 -42.24 3.80
CA GLU A 652 -11.48 -43.46 4.41
C GLU A 652 -12.83 -43.21 5.12
N GLU A 653 -13.24 -41.92 5.25
CA GLU A 653 -14.46 -41.55 5.95
C GLU A 653 -15.69 -41.69 5.06
N ARG A 654 -16.78 -42.18 5.62
CA ARG A 654 -18.10 -42.37 4.96
C ARG A 654 -19.10 -41.44 5.61
N PHE A 655 -19.83 -40.68 4.78
CA PHE A 655 -20.81 -39.70 5.23
C PHE A 655 -22.16 -39.94 4.59
N GLU A 656 -23.22 -39.91 5.43
CA GLU A 656 -24.61 -39.99 4.99
C GLU A 656 -25.29 -38.64 5.08
N VAL A 657 -25.96 -38.21 4.02
CA VAL A 657 -26.61 -36.91 3.92
C VAL A 657 -27.96 -36.93 4.61
N VAL A 658 -28.14 -36.24 5.72
CA VAL A 658 -29.40 -36.13 6.46
C VAL A 658 -30.17 -34.83 6.16
N GLY A 659 -29.48 -33.79 5.67
CA GLY A 659 -30.10 -32.52 5.35
C GLY A 659 -29.38 -31.77 4.23
N LEU A 660 -30.15 -30.91 3.55
CA LEU A 660 -29.68 -29.98 2.53
C LEU A 660 -30.05 -28.56 2.96
N VAL A 661 -29.05 -27.69 3.07
CA VAL A 661 -29.22 -26.28 3.45
C VAL A 661 -28.84 -25.35 2.30
N ARG A 662 -29.36 -24.11 2.36
CA ARG A 662 -28.90 -23.05 1.47
C ARG A 662 -27.42 -22.82 1.72
N GLU A 663 -26.70 -22.56 0.64
CA GLU A 663 -25.26 -22.30 0.69
C GLU A 663 -24.94 -21.00 1.42
N ILE A 664 -23.92 -21.04 2.26
CA ILE A 664 -23.31 -19.84 2.80
C ILE A 664 -22.33 -19.31 1.75
N HIS A 665 -22.42 -18.05 1.43
CA HIS A 665 -21.48 -17.40 0.53
C HIS A 665 -20.41 -16.68 1.34
N HIS A 666 -19.16 -16.83 0.92
CA HIS A 666 -18.02 -16.09 1.45
C HIS A 666 -17.66 -14.98 0.46
N PRO A 667 -18.33 -13.79 0.51
CA PRO A 667 -18.05 -12.72 -0.41
C PRO A 667 -16.58 -12.32 -0.31
N SER A 668 -15.81 -12.58 -1.34
CA SER A 668 -14.37 -12.32 -1.39
C SER A 668 -13.94 -11.92 -2.79
N LEU A 669 -12.86 -11.13 -2.88
CA LEU A 669 -12.17 -10.87 -4.14
C LEU A 669 -11.42 -12.10 -4.66
N ASP A 670 -11.24 -13.11 -3.84
CA ASP A 670 -10.65 -14.39 -4.21
C ASP A 670 -11.75 -15.44 -4.33
N ALA A 671 -12.12 -15.77 -5.57
CA ALA A 671 -13.15 -16.76 -5.87
C ALA A 671 -12.82 -18.17 -5.35
N THR A 672 -11.55 -18.44 -4.98
CA THR A 672 -11.14 -19.72 -4.42
C THR A 672 -11.57 -19.90 -2.96
N ILE A 673 -12.03 -18.84 -2.30
CA ILE A 673 -12.53 -18.86 -0.92
C ILE A 673 -14.00 -19.32 -0.86
N ASP A 674 -14.77 -19.05 -1.91
CA ASP A 674 -16.17 -19.49 -2.00
C ASP A 674 -16.23 -20.95 -2.47
N ARG A 675 -16.15 -21.91 -1.53
CA ARG A 675 -16.09 -23.34 -1.75
C ARG A 675 -17.41 -24.03 -1.39
N PRO A 676 -17.69 -25.22 -1.96
CA PRO A 676 -18.74 -26.07 -1.45
C PRO A 676 -18.52 -26.38 0.04
N GLU A 677 -19.59 -26.65 0.77
CA GLU A 677 -19.53 -26.82 2.21
C GLU A 677 -20.35 -28.04 2.69
N PHE A 678 -19.90 -28.60 3.80
CA PHE A 678 -20.69 -29.57 4.55
C PHE A 678 -20.48 -29.39 6.05
N TYR A 679 -21.46 -29.87 6.78
CA TYR A 679 -21.57 -29.76 8.21
C TYR A 679 -21.62 -31.13 8.86
N GLU A 680 -20.90 -31.29 9.98
CA GLU A 680 -20.93 -32.46 10.86
C GLU A 680 -21.48 -32.09 12.22
N PRO A 681 -22.05 -33.06 12.96
CA PRO A 681 -22.42 -32.82 14.33
C PRO A 681 -21.22 -32.45 15.19
N PHE A 682 -21.43 -31.50 16.07
CA PHE A 682 -20.41 -31.06 17.03
C PHE A 682 -20.22 -32.11 18.12
N ALA A 683 -19.19 -32.91 18.01
CA ALA A 683 -18.94 -34.06 18.89
C ALA A 683 -18.37 -33.65 20.27
N GLY A 684 -18.36 -32.35 20.62
CA GLY A 684 -17.91 -31.83 21.91
C GLY A 684 -16.68 -30.89 21.79
N VAL A 685 -16.44 -30.13 22.83
CA VAL A 685 -15.46 -29.05 22.86
C VAL A 685 -14.03 -29.59 22.93
N GLY A 686 -13.17 -29.18 21.99
CA GLY A 686 -11.73 -29.38 22.07
C GLY A 686 -11.04 -28.37 23.00
N SER A 687 -9.73 -28.22 22.85
CA SER A 687 -8.98 -27.18 23.57
C SER A 687 -9.34 -25.75 23.11
N TYR A 688 -9.89 -25.61 21.92
CA TYR A 688 -10.39 -24.37 21.35
C TYR A 688 -11.75 -24.60 20.72
N ALA A 689 -12.73 -23.73 20.96
CA ALA A 689 -14.04 -23.78 20.31
C ALA A 689 -14.63 -22.37 20.23
N MET A 690 -15.53 -22.20 19.28
CA MET A 690 -16.30 -20.98 19.09
C MET A 690 -17.70 -21.17 19.62
N MET A 691 -18.20 -20.16 20.31
CA MET A 691 -19.59 -20.10 20.77
C MET A 691 -20.24 -18.88 20.11
N SER A 692 -21.30 -19.12 19.37
CA SER A 692 -22.14 -18.10 18.76
C SER A 692 -23.41 -17.91 19.59
N ILE A 693 -23.84 -16.65 19.73
CA ILE A 693 -24.94 -16.25 20.59
C ILE A 693 -25.84 -15.33 19.75
N ARG A 694 -27.08 -15.75 19.48
CA ARG A 694 -28.09 -14.89 18.89
C ARG A 694 -28.87 -14.17 19.97
N CYS A 695 -29.01 -12.87 19.82
CA CYS A 695 -29.76 -12.01 20.72
C CYS A 695 -31.03 -11.49 20.02
N GLY A 696 -32.03 -11.18 20.82
CA GLY A 696 -33.21 -10.42 20.40
C GLY A 696 -32.94 -8.91 20.37
N ALA A 697 -34.00 -8.12 20.61
CA ALA A 697 -33.92 -6.65 20.56
C ALA A 697 -32.93 -6.04 21.59
N THR A 698 -32.60 -6.73 22.66
CA THR A 698 -31.62 -6.31 23.66
C THR A 698 -30.53 -7.35 23.77
N CYS A 699 -29.35 -7.02 23.25
CA CYS A 699 -28.17 -7.88 23.33
C CYS A 699 -27.26 -7.44 24.47
N PRO A 700 -26.79 -8.35 25.34
CA PRO A 700 -25.75 -8.02 26.29
C PRO A 700 -24.49 -7.59 25.55
N ASN A 701 -23.75 -6.63 26.10
CA ASN A 701 -22.49 -6.25 25.47
C ASN A 701 -21.43 -7.37 25.62
N THR A 702 -20.46 -7.40 24.73
CA THR A 702 -19.41 -8.42 24.69
C THR A 702 -18.59 -8.50 25.97
N ALA A 703 -18.37 -7.37 26.66
CA ALA A 703 -17.69 -7.31 27.95
C ALA A 703 -18.49 -8.02 29.07
N PHE A 704 -19.82 -7.87 29.09
CA PHE A 704 -20.68 -8.55 30.02
C PHE A 704 -20.71 -10.07 29.78
N ILE A 705 -20.82 -10.50 28.51
CA ILE A 705 -20.74 -11.93 28.16
C ILE A 705 -19.41 -12.51 28.62
N ARG A 706 -18.31 -11.83 28.33
CA ARG A 706 -16.97 -12.22 28.81
C ARG A 706 -16.94 -12.37 30.32
N GLN A 707 -17.46 -11.42 31.04
CA GLN A 707 -17.54 -11.48 32.52
C GLN A 707 -18.34 -12.69 32.99
N GLN A 708 -19.48 -12.99 32.36
CA GLN A 708 -20.33 -14.12 32.73
C GLN A 708 -19.65 -15.49 32.44
N VAL A 709 -18.93 -15.57 31.31
CA VAL A 709 -18.15 -16.77 30.98
C VAL A 709 -17.04 -16.99 32.01
N LEU A 710 -16.28 -15.96 32.36
CA LEU A 710 -15.21 -16.02 33.36
C LEU A 710 -15.75 -16.29 34.77
N ALA A 711 -16.96 -15.80 35.09
CA ALA A 711 -17.62 -16.07 36.38
C ALA A 711 -18.09 -17.55 36.51
N THR A 712 -18.28 -18.25 35.38
CA THR A 712 -18.63 -19.67 35.39
C THR A 712 -17.43 -20.54 35.74
N HIS A 713 -16.27 -20.24 35.16
CA HIS A 713 -15.01 -20.93 35.45
C HIS A 713 -13.83 -20.00 35.19
N SER A 714 -13.09 -19.67 36.25
CA SER A 714 -12.00 -18.68 36.16
C SER A 714 -10.82 -19.09 35.27
N ALA A 715 -10.70 -20.37 34.98
CA ALA A 715 -9.65 -20.89 34.11
C ALA A 715 -10.04 -20.94 32.63
N VAL A 716 -11.29 -20.59 32.27
CA VAL A 716 -11.70 -20.43 30.86
C VAL A 716 -11.06 -19.17 30.30
N ARG A 717 -10.47 -19.28 29.14
CA ARG A 717 -9.87 -18.12 28.46
C ARG A 717 -10.79 -17.68 27.34
N VAL A 718 -11.23 -16.44 27.40
CA VAL A 718 -11.98 -15.79 26.32
C VAL A 718 -10.97 -15.11 25.41
N VAL A 719 -10.67 -15.73 24.27
CA VAL A 719 -9.69 -15.23 23.28
C VAL A 719 -10.24 -13.99 22.56
N THR A 720 -11.45 -14.12 22.02
CA THR A 720 -12.18 -13.01 21.38
C THR A 720 -13.64 -12.98 21.84
N ALA A 721 -14.25 -11.83 21.87
CA ALA A 721 -15.69 -11.65 22.03
C ALA A 721 -16.09 -10.40 21.25
N GLN A 722 -16.83 -10.56 20.14
CA GLN A 722 -17.16 -9.48 19.23
C GLN A 722 -18.48 -9.75 18.49
N ALA A 723 -19.08 -8.70 17.90
CA ALA A 723 -20.21 -8.90 17.01
C ALA A 723 -19.75 -9.60 15.71
N LEU A 724 -20.57 -10.48 15.18
CA LEU A 724 -20.26 -11.16 13.92
C LEU A 724 -20.17 -10.17 12.75
N GLU A 725 -20.97 -9.11 12.80
CA GLU A 725 -20.90 -8.01 11.83
C GLU A 725 -19.51 -7.37 11.81
N ASP A 726 -18.87 -7.15 12.99
CA ASP A 726 -17.53 -6.59 13.09
C ASP A 726 -16.50 -7.49 12.41
N VAL A 727 -16.63 -8.83 12.52
CA VAL A 727 -15.77 -9.79 11.84
C VAL A 727 -15.85 -9.62 10.31
N TYR A 728 -17.07 -9.48 9.79
CA TYR A 728 -17.27 -9.24 8.35
C TYR A 728 -16.74 -7.88 7.91
N ILE A 729 -16.93 -6.83 8.73
CA ILE A 729 -16.40 -5.49 8.46
C ILE A 729 -14.88 -5.52 8.42
N GLU A 730 -14.23 -6.28 9.30
CA GLU A 730 -12.78 -6.41 9.32
C GLU A 730 -12.25 -7.06 8.03
N GLN A 731 -12.92 -8.06 7.50
CA GLN A 731 -12.55 -8.67 6.20
C GLN A 731 -12.70 -7.70 5.03
N LEU A 732 -13.64 -6.75 5.11
CA LEU A 732 -13.84 -5.69 4.11
C LEU A 732 -12.82 -4.55 4.24
N ALA A 733 -11.98 -4.53 5.28
CA ALA A 733 -11.03 -3.45 5.53
C ALA A 733 -10.08 -3.20 4.36
N ARG A 734 -9.63 -4.28 3.70
CA ARG A 734 -8.71 -4.19 2.54
C ARG A 734 -9.38 -3.59 1.30
N PRO A 735 -10.52 -4.11 0.80
CA PRO A 735 -11.24 -3.48 -0.31
C PRO A 735 -11.66 -2.04 0.00
N ARG A 736 -12.07 -1.76 1.24
CA ARG A 736 -12.40 -0.40 1.71
C ARG A 736 -11.21 0.54 1.62
N ALA A 737 -10.02 0.11 2.07
CA ALA A 737 -8.80 0.91 1.98
C ALA A 737 -8.40 1.20 0.52
N ALA A 738 -8.47 0.20 -0.37
CA ALA A 738 -8.20 0.39 -1.79
C ALA A 738 -9.20 1.35 -2.46
N ALA A 739 -10.48 1.24 -2.14
CA ALA A 739 -11.53 2.13 -2.64
C ALA A 739 -11.32 3.58 -2.13
N ALA A 740 -11.00 3.76 -0.85
CA ALA A 740 -10.72 5.07 -0.25
C ALA A 740 -9.49 5.74 -0.88
N LEU A 741 -8.40 5.00 -1.09
CA LEU A 741 -7.21 5.51 -1.76
C LEU A 741 -7.49 5.87 -3.22
N GLY A 742 -8.19 5.02 -3.95
CA GLY A 742 -8.63 5.29 -5.32
C GLY A 742 -9.47 6.57 -5.40
N PHE A 743 -10.44 6.73 -4.52
CA PHE A 743 -11.28 7.93 -4.44
C PHE A 743 -10.46 9.18 -4.13
N ALA A 744 -9.51 9.11 -3.20
CA ALA A 744 -8.62 10.23 -2.88
C ALA A 744 -7.76 10.62 -4.10
N PHE A 745 -7.19 9.66 -4.81
CA PHE A 745 -6.40 9.91 -6.03
C PHE A 745 -7.24 10.55 -7.14
N ALA A 746 -8.44 10.03 -7.36
CA ALA A 746 -9.37 10.62 -8.33
C ALA A 746 -9.79 12.03 -7.94
N GLY A 747 -10.06 12.27 -6.67
CA GLY A 747 -10.39 13.61 -6.14
C GLY A 747 -9.26 14.61 -6.40
N VAL A 748 -8.02 14.25 -6.07
CA VAL A 748 -6.85 15.09 -6.34
C VAL A 748 -6.69 15.35 -7.85
N ALA A 749 -6.84 14.33 -8.69
CA ALA A 749 -6.72 14.47 -10.14
C ALA A 749 -7.81 15.36 -10.74
N VAL A 750 -9.06 15.22 -10.30
CA VAL A 750 -10.19 16.06 -10.75
C VAL A 750 -9.99 17.52 -10.32
N LEU A 751 -9.57 17.77 -9.08
CA LEU A 751 -9.27 19.13 -8.60
C LEU A 751 -8.09 19.75 -9.34
N ALA A 752 -7.06 18.97 -9.63
CA ALA A 752 -5.91 19.41 -10.42
C ALA A 752 -6.34 19.77 -11.86
N ALA A 753 -7.09 18.89 -12.53
CA ALA A 753 -7.62 19.13 -13.88
C ALA A 753 -8.55 20.36 -13.93
N ALA A 754 -9.39 20.55 -12.91
CA ALA A 754 -10.21 21.74 -12.75
C ALA A 754 -9.37 23.02 -12.66
N GLY A 755 -8.31 22.99 -11.84
CA GLY A 755 -7.36 24.09 -11.66
C GLY A 755 -6.61 24.43 -12.95
N GLY A 756 -6.11 23.42 -13.67
CA GLY A 756 -5.43 23.56 -14.96
C GLY A 756 -6.34 24.18 -16.02
N LEU A 757 -7.53 23.61 -16.18
CA LEU A 757 -8.52 24.12 -17.14
C LEU A 757 -8.95 25.57 -16.82
N PHE A 758 -9.24 25.85 -15.55
CA PHE A 758 -9.55 27.22 -15.09
C PHE A 758 -8.42 28.21 -15.38
N SER A 759 -7.19 27.83 -15.04
CA SER A 759 -6.01 28.69 -15.21
C SER A 759 -5.77 29.04 -16.67
N VAL A 760 -5.80 28.04 -17.55
CA VAL A 760 -5.55 28.23 -18.99
C VAL A 760 -6.68 29.00 -19.67
N LEU A 761 -7.95 28.71 -19.35
CA LEU A 761 -9.09 29.44 -19.90
C LEU A 761 -9.10 30.89 -19.42
N SER A 762 -8.83 31.17 -18.14
CA SER A 762 -8.71 32.52 -17.61
C SER A 762 -7.60 33.30 -18.32
N TYR A 763 -6.46 32.68 -18.56
CA TYR A 763 -5.37 33.26 -19.33
C TYR A 763 -5.74 33.54 -20.79
N ALA A 764 -6.38 32.57 -21.45
CA ALA A 764 -6.80 32.71 -22.86
C ALA A 764 -7.83 33.85 -23.02
N VAL A 765 -8.79 33.98 -22.11
CA VAL A 765 -9.77 35.08 -22.08
C VAL A 765 -9.08 36.40 -21.83
N GLY A 766 -8.17 36.48 -20.85
CA GLY A 766 -7.44 37.74 -20.58
C GLY A 766 -6.67 38.28 -21.76
N ARG A 767 -6.12 37.41 -22.61
CA ARG A 767 -5.40 37.81 -23.85
C ARG A 767 -6.30 38.19 -25.00
N ARG A 768 -7.50 37.61 -25.09
CA ARG A 768 -8.49 37.88 -26.15
C ARG A 768 -9.41 39.04 -25.82
N ARG A 769 -9.16 39.82 -24.75
CA ARG A 769 -10.04 40.94 -24.36
C ARG A 769 -10.26 41.96 -25.48
N ARG A 770 -9.23 42.32 -26.24
CA ARG A 770 -9.38 43.19 -27.39
C ARG A 770 -10.25 42.58 -28.49
N GLU A 771 -10.07 41.30 -28.81
CA GLU A 771 -10.87 40.56 -29.77
C GLU A 771 -12.36 40.51 -29.33
N PHE A 772 -12.59 40.21 -28.03
CA PHE A 772 -13.94 40.20 -27.49
C PHE A 772 -14.55 41.61 -27.44
N GLY A 773 -13.76 42.65 -27.12
CA GLY A 773 -14.20 44.03 -27.17
C GLY A 773 -14.60 44.49 -28.60
N ILE A 774 -13.82 44.12 -29.62
CA ILE A 774 -14.14 44.39 -31.03
C ILE A 774 -15.41 43.66 -31.43
N ARG A 775 -15.57 42.39 -31.08
CA ARG A 775 -16.79 41.60 -31.35
C ARG A 775 -18.01 42.18 -30.69
N THR A 776 -17.89 42.63 -29.46
CA THR A 776 -18.96 43.28 -28.68
C THR A 776 -19.34 44.60 -29.33
N ALA A 777 -18.33 45.40 -29.79
CA ALA A 777 -18.57 46.65 -30.52
C ALA A 777 -19.26 46.43 -31.90
N LEU A 778 -19.03 45.25 -32.52
CA LEU A 778 -19.66 44.81 -33.74
C LEU A 778 -21.03 44.13 -33.51
N GLY A 779 -21.56 44.13 -32.26
CA GLY A 779 -22.91 43.62 -31.95
C GLY A 779 -23.00 42.18 -31.49
N ALA A 780 -21.85 41.52 -31.14
CA ALA A 780 -21.90 40.17 -30.57
C ALA A 780 -22.54 40.17 -29.18
N SER A 781 -23.54 39.31 -28.98
CA SER A 781 -24.20 39.18 -27.68
C SER A 781 -23.26 38.53 -26.62
N PRO A 782 -23.42 38.86 -25.33
CA PRO A 782 -22.64 38.24 -24.25
C PRO A 782 -22.73 36.71 -24.27
N ASP A 783 -23.88 36.15 -24.67
CA ASP A 783 -24.10 34.71 -24.79
C ASP A 783 -23.28 34.06 -25.88
N GLN A 784 -23.06 34.75 -27.00
CA GLN A 784 -22.19 34.25 -28.08
C GLN A 784 -20.74 34.13 -27.62
N ILE A 785 -20.23 35.11 -26.84
CA ILE A 785 -18.88 35.08 -26.26
C ILE A 785 -18.78 33.98 -25.24
N ARG A 786 -19.80 33.83 -24.36
CA ARG A 786 -19.87 32.75 -23.38
C ARG A 786 -19.82 31.39 -24.05
N ARG A 787 -20.64 31.13 -25.07
CA ARG A 787 -20.65 29.86 -25.82
C ARG A 787 -19.28 29.56 -26.45
N LEU A 788 -18.59 30.58 -26.95
CA LEU A 788 -17.25 30.40 -27.55
C LEU A 788 -16.24 29.89 -26.51
N VAL A 789 -16.21 30.49 -25.33
CA VAL A 789 -15.28 30.11 -24.24
C VAL A 789 -15.63 28.72 -23.70
N LEU A 790 -16.92 28.41 -23.49
CA LEU A 790 -17.38 27.09 -23.06
C LEU A 790 -17.05 26.01 -24.09
N ARG A 791 -17.28 26.30 -25.41
CA ARG A 791 -16.92 25.37 -26.48
C ARG A 791 -15.44 25.01 -26.49
N ASP A 792 -14.55 26.00 -26.33
CA ASP A 792 -13.09 25.75 -26.27
C ASP A 792 -12.73 24.81 -25.09
N GLY A 793 -13.36 24.97 -23.91
CA GLY A 793 -13.19 24.08 -22.74
C GLY A 793 -13.72 22.67 -23.01
N PHE A 794 -14.93 22.54 -23.56
CA PHE A 794 -15.54 21.24 -23.85
C PHE A 794 -14.83 20.46 -24.96
N VAL A 795 -14.24 21.13 -25.94
CA VAL A 795 -13.45 20.46 -27.01
C VAL A 795 -12.19 19.82 -26.40
N VAL A 796 -11.48 20.55 -25.53
CA VAL A 796 -10.28 20.01 -24.82
C VAL A 796 -10.68 18.87 -23.90
N ALA A 797 -11.74 19.03 -23.12
CA ALA A 797 -12.25 17.99 -22.22
C ALA A 797 -12.70 16.75 -23.01
N GLY A 798 -13.38 16.93 -24.15
CA GLY A 798 -13.84 15.86 -25.02
C GLY A 798 -12.71 14.97 -25.55
N TRP A 799 -11.64 15.59 -26.07
CA TRP A 799 -10.45 14.83 -26.45
C TRP A 799 -9.77 14.13 -25.27
N GLY A 800 -9.67 14.80 -24.13
CA GLY A 800 -9.13 14.19 -22.91
C GLY A 800 -9.95 13.00 -22.46
N VAL A 801 -11.27 13.11 -22.43
CA VAL A 801 -12.19 12.00 -22.11
C VAL A 801 -12.04 10.85 -23.09
N ALA A 802 -11.99 11.14 -24.42
CA ALA A 802 -11.84 10.09 -25.43
C ALA A 802 -10.55 9.27 -25.24
N ILE A 803 -9.42 9.94 -25.02
CA ILE A 803 -8.13 9.28 -24.74
C ILE A 803 -8.19 8.56 -23.38
N GLY A 804 -8.76 9.23 -22.37
CA GLY A 804 -8.92 8.66 -21.03
C GLY A 804 -9.79 7.40 -21.00
N CYS A 805 -10.84 7.33 -21.83
CA CYS A 805 -11.66 6.12 -21.97
C CYS A 805 -10.85 4.92 -22.47
N VAL A 806 -9.99 5.10 -23.46
CA VAL A 806 -9.12 4.03 -23.98
C VAL A 806 -8.14 3.56 -22.91
N ALA A 807 -7.49 4.51 -22.21
CA ALA A 807 -6.57 4.20 -21.14
C ALA A 807 -7.29 3.52 -19.94
N ALA A 808 -8.47 4.01 -19.58
CA ALA A 808 -9.29 3.46 -18.52
C ALA A 808 -9.77 2.04 -18.82
N TRP A 809 -10.12 1.73 -20.08
CA TRP A 809 -10.49 0.39 -20.49
C TRP A 809 -9.33 -0.61 -20.35
N SER A 810 -8.10 -0.19 -20.69
CA SER A 810 -6.89 -0.98 -20.48
C SER A 810 -6.60 -1.19 -18.97
N LEU A 811 -6.71 -0.14 -18.17
CA LEU A 811 -6.54 -0.21 -16.71
C LEU A 811 -7.62 -1.10 -16.07
N GLY A 812 -8.85 -1.01 -16.52
CA GLY A 812 -9.95 -1.82 -16.01
C GLY A 812 -9.72 -3.32 -16.19
N ARG A 813 -9.07 -3.73 -17.29
CA ARG A 813 -8.63 -5.12 -17.49
C ARG A 813 -7.57 -5.57 -16.47
N ALA A 814 -6.65 -4.68 -16.13
CA ALA A 814 -5.65 -4.95 -15.09
C ALA A 814 -6.27 -5.02 -13.68
N LEU A 815 -7.40 -4.33 -13.46
CA LEU A 815 -8.12 -4.29 -12.19
C LEU A 815 -9.09 -5.47 -11.99
N VAL A 816 -9.30 -6.35 -12.97
CA VAL A 816 -10.29 -7.45 -12.90
C VAL A 816 -10.14 -8.28 -11.63
N SER A 817 -8.90 -8.56 -11.21
CA SER A 817 -8.63 -9.36 -9.99
C SER A 817 -8.94 -8.63 -8.67
N LEU A 818 -9.26 -7.33 -8.72
CA LEU A 818 -9.65 -6.51 -7.57
C LEU A 818 -11.12 -6.07 -7.66
N GLN A 819 -11.88 -6.59 -8.62
CA GLN A 819 -13.28 -6.24 -8.86
C GLN A 819 -14.20 -7.38 -8.42
N TYR A 820 -15.27 -7.03 -7.74
CA TYR A 820 -16.35 -7.93 -7.36
C TYR A 820 -17.69 -7.41 -7.92
N GLY A 821 -18.34 -8.20 -8.74
CA GLY A 821 -19.67 -7.88 -9.28
C GLY A 821 -19.73 -6.64 -10.16
N VAL A 822 -18.58 -6.17 -10.70
CA VAL A 822 -18.50 -5.01 -11.61
C VAL A 822 -17.64 -5.37 -12.80
N THR A 823 -18.04 -4.90 -13.98
CA THR A 823 -17.26 -5.04 -15.21
C THR A 823 -16.72 -3.69 -15.68
N THR A 824 -15.65 -3.71 -16.46
CA THR A 824 -15.08 -2.49 -17.08
C THR A 824 -16.06 -1.74 -17.96
N SER A 825 -17.08 -2.41 -18.47
CA SER A 825 -18.14 -1.84 -19.34
C SER A 825 -19.37 -1.37 -18.58
N ASP A 826 -19.33 -1.30 -17.26
CA ASP A 826 -20.45 -0.96 -16.42
C ASP A 826 -21.03 0.45 -16.73
N PRO A 827 -22.31 0.55 -17.14
CA PRO A 827 -22.89 1.82 -17.61
C PRO A 827 -22.95 2.90 -16.52
N LEU A 828 -23.16 2.50 -15.27
CA LEU A 828 -23.26 3.45 -14.15
C LEU A 828 -21.91 4.09 -13.85
N THR A 829 -20.82 3.31 -13.91
CA THR A 829 -19.46 3.84 -13.80
C THR A 829 -19.19 4.92 -14.82
N TRP A 830 -19.49 4.66 -16.09
CA TRP A 830 -19.29 5.64 -17.16
C TRP A 830 -20.18 6.88 -17.01
N THR A 831 -21.43 6.72 -16.60
CA THR A 831 -22.35 7.84 -16.34
C THR A 831 -21.83 8.76 -15.23
N ILE A 832 -21.34 8.20 -14.12
CA ILE A 832 -20.73 8.97 -13.01
C ILE A 832 -19.51 9.74 -13.52
N VAL A 833 -18.61 9.06 -14.24
CA VAL A 833 -17.37 9.66 -14.73
C VAL A 833 -17.65 10.83 -15.69
N PHE A 834 -18.53 10.64 -16.67
CA PHE A 834 -18.89 11.69 -17.62
C PHE A 834 -19.62 12.84 -16.93
N GLY A 835 -20.48 12.55 -15.96
CA GLY A 835 -21.15 13.55 -15.13
C GLY A 835 -20.17 14.41 -14.35
N VAL A 836 -19.25 13.79 -13.62
CA VAL A 836 -18.23 14.49 -12.82
C VAL A 836 -17.31 15.34 -13.69
N LEU A 837 -16.79 14.78 -14.79
CA LEU A 837 -15.91 15.53 -15.70
C LEU A 837 -16.64 16.65 -16.45
N GLY A 838 -17.90 16.44 -16.83
CA GLY A 838 -18.75 17.46 -17.43
C GLY A 838 -19.02 18.63 -16.47
N LEU A 839 -19.38 18.33 -15.24
CA LEU A 839 -19.59 19.34 -14.17
C LEU A 839 -18.30 20.10 -13.85
N THR A 840 -17.18 19.37 -13.76
CA THR A 840 -15.85 19.96 -13.53
C THR A 840 -15.48 20.92 -14.64
N THR A 841 -15.69 20.54 -15.91
CA THR A 841 -15.42 21.36 -17.08
C THR A 841 -16.29 22.62 -17.07
N LEU A 842 -17.58 22.47 -16.77
CA LEU A 842 -18.52 23.58 -16.68
C LEU A 842 -18.13 24.57 -15.56
N ALA A 843 -17.86 24.06 -14.36
CA ALA A 843 -17.47 24.87 -13.20
C ALA A 843 -16.17 25.66 -13.47
N SER A 844 -15.16 24.98 -14.04
CA SER A 844 -13.87 25.59 -14.36
C SER A 844 -13.95 26.63 -15.46
N SER A 845 -14.88 26.48 -16.41
CA SER A 845 -15.09 27.39 -17.52
C SER A 845 -15.99 28.58 -17.19
N TRP A 846 -16.80 28.48 -16.15
CA TRP A 846 -17.85 29.45 -15.81
C TRP A 846 -17.32 30.85 -15.46
N ARG A 847 -16.35 30.93 -14.53
CA ARG A 847 -15.74 32.22 -14.16
C ARG A 847 -15.00 32.90 -15.30
N PRO A 848 -14.12 32.21 -16.07
CA PRO A 848 -13.49 32.77 -17.27
C PRO A 848 -14.51 33.27 -18.31
N ALA A 849 -15.58 32.52 -18.55
CA ALA A 849 -16.64 32.93 -19.45
C ALA A 849 -17.34 34.22 -18.99
N ARG A 850 -17.62 34.37 -17.69
CA ARG A 850 -18.16 35.62 -17.13
C ARG A 850 -17.19 36.80 -17.23
N GLN A 851 -15.88 36.56 -17.07
CA GLN A 851 -14.86 37.61 -17.23
C GLN A 851 -14.72 38.08 -18.69
N ALA A 852 -15.00 37.19 -19.67
CA ALA A 852 -15.00 37.54 -21.10
C ALA A 852 -16.17 38.47 -21.50
N MET A 853 -17.25 38.49 -20.73
CA MET A 853 -18.44 39.33 -20.99
C MET A 853 -18.33 40.73 -20.36
N ARG A 854 -17.38 40.94 -19.43
CA ARG A 854 -17.04 42.23 -18.78
C ARG A 854 -15.86 42.86 -19.48
#